data_9ecccb9334ebd4330b360166d09ebcb5
#
_entry.id   9ecccb9334ebd4330b360166d09ebcb5
#
_cell.length_a   1.000
_cell.length_b   1.000
_cell.length_c   1.000
_cell.angle_alpha   90.00
_cell.angle_beta   90.00
_cell.angle_gamma   90.00
#
_symmetry.space_group_name_H-M   'P 1'
#
loop_
_entity.id
_entity.type
_entity.pdbx_description
1 polymer ?
#
loop_
_entity_poly.entity_id
_entity_poly.type
_entity_poly.pdbx_seq_one_letter_code
_entity_poly.pdbx_strand_id
1 'polypeptide(L)'
;MSEPMSARERWQLELDKLQRGLQGDPFAFLGPQRDPGGEGGVLRAYLPGAQRVELLDEDGATLAELEQSDPGSGLFQRRLERLPPRYRLRVHWPDGVQESEDPYAFGPLLGELDLYLFAEGNHRQLASCLGAQLTRHEGVEGVRFAVWAPNAVRVSVVGDFNGWDGRRHPMRRRYPSGVWELFVPRLGEGELYKYELQGHDGLLPLKADPLALACETPPGTASKTCAALRHEWRDQDWLARRAERQGYAAPLSIYEVHAGSWRHRDGRPPHWSELAEELIPYVRQLGFTHIELMPVMEHPFGGSWGYQPLGLFAPTARYGTPEDFAAFVDACHQAGIGVILDWVPAHFPTDAHGLGRFDGTALYEYEHPFEGFHQDWDTYIYNLGRSEVHGFMLASALHWLRTYHVDGLRVDAVASMLYRDYSRKEGEWLPNRHGGRENLEAIDFLHHLNQVVASETPGALVIAEESTAWPGVSRPVAEGGLGFSHKWNMGWMHDSLAYIGEDPLHRRYHHHQLTFGLLYAFSEHFILPISHDEVVHGKHSLLDKMPGDRWQKFANLRLYLSFMWSHPGKKLLFMGCEFGQWREWNHDGELDWYLLRYPEHQGVQDLVAALNRLYRDLPALHARDGEALGFEWLIGDDQANSVYAWLRHAAGEPSLLAVHNFTPVPRQGYRIGVPQGGDWDVLLNSDAQAFAGSGSGSQGRVSSESCGAHGQAQSLLLDLPPLGTLLLRPAG
;
A
#
# COMPACT_ATOMS: atom_id res chain seq x y z
N MET A 1 -46.00 -16.59 31.84
CA MET A 1 -46.27 -16.14 30.46
C MET A 1 -46.75 -14.69 30.59
N SER A 2 -46.00 -13.72 30.16
CA SER A 2 -46.43 -12.32 30.12
C SER A 2 -47.57 -12.18 29.11
N GLU A 3 -48.60 -11.45 29.43
CA GLU A 3 -49.68 -11.14 28.48
C GLU A 3 -49.09 -10.52 27.19
N PRO A 4 -49.64 -10.84 26.00
CA PRO A 4 -49.19 -10.26 24.77
C PRO A 4 -49.44 -8.75 24.77
N MET A 5 -48.40 -7.96 24.49
CA MET A 5 -48.48 -6.49 24.39
C MET A 5 -49.64 -6.08 23.47
N SER A 6 -50.44 -5.09 23.90
CA SER A 6 -51.48 -4.49 23.09
C SER A 6 -50.88 -3.77 21.85
N ALA A 7 -51.71 -3.54 20.84
CA ALA A 7 -51.30 -2.79 19.64
C ALA A 7 -50.79 -1.37 19.97
N ARG A 8 -51.41 -0.71 20.98
CA ARG A 8 -50.99 0.61 21.46
C ARG A 8 -49.64 0.59 22.15
N GLU A 9 -49.37 -0.41 22.99
CA GLU A 9 -48.07 -0.57 23.67
C GLU A 9 -46.94 -0.85 22.67
N ARG A 10 -47.21 -1.68 21.67
CA ARG A 10 -46.24 -1.93 20.57
C ARG A 10 -45.92 -0.67 19.79
N TRP A 11 -46.97 0.11 19.44
CA TRP A 11 -46.82 1.37 18.74
C TRP A 11 -45.96 2.37 19.56
N GLN A 12 -46.28 2.51 20.87
CA GLN A 12 -45.56 3.40 21.77
C GLN A 12 -44.09 2.99 21.92
N LEU A 13 -43.80 1.68 21.97
CA LEU A 13 -42.45 1.15 22.01
C LEU A 13 -41.65 1.47 20.74
N GLU A 14 -42.28 1.33 19.57
CA GLU A 14 -41.62 1.64 18.30
C GLU A 14 -41.33 3.15 18.17
N LEU A 15 -42.27 4.01 18.61
CA LEU A 15 -42.04 5.45 18.66
C LEU A 15 -40.91 5.83 19.62
N ASP A 16 -40.84 5.23 20.82
CA ASP A 16 -39.76 5.46 21.78
C ASP A 16 -38.41 5.03 21.18
N LYS A 17 -38.34 3.87 20.51
CA LYS A 17 -37.14 3.43 19.80
C LYS A 17 -36.67 4.44 18.73
N LEU A 18 -37.61 4.97 17.92
CA LEU A 18 -37.26 5.97 16.90
C LEU A 18 -36.74 7.25 17.55
N GLN A 19 -37.46 7.79 18.56
CA GLN A 19 -37.07 9.02 19.24
C GLN A 19 -35.69 8.91 19.93
N ARG A 20 -35.40 7.75 20.50
CA ARG A 20 -34.11 7.47 21.18
C ARG A 20 -33.04 6.99 20.24
N GLY A 21 -33.31 6.83 18.95
CA GLY A 21 -32.35 6.29 17.99
C GLY A 21 -31.96 4.83 18.25
N LEU A 22 -32.89 4.01 18.69
CA LEU A 22 -32.71 2.58 19.00
C LEU A 22 -33.40 1.63 18.01
N GLN A 23 -33.97 2.17 16.91
CA GLN A 23 -34.71 1.37 15.94
C GLN A 23 -33.74 0.56 15.05
N GLY A 24 -33.61 -0.73 15.33
CA GLY A 24 -32.76 -1.66 14.60
C GLY A 24 -33.39 -2.35 13.39
N ASP A 25 -34.72 -2.22 13.23
CA ASP A 25 -35.51 -2.71 12.07
C ASP A 25 -36.47 -1.66 11.59
N PRO A 26 -35.98 -0.59 10.93
CA PRO A 26 -36.86 0.52 10.51
C PRO A 26 -37.89 0.10 9.47
N PHE A 27 -37.58 -0.87 8.61
CA PHE A 27 -38.49 -1.32 7.55
C PHE A 27 -39.70 -2.11 8.05
N ALA A 28 -39.64 -2.65 9.27
CA ALA A 28 -40.82 -3.25 9.91
C ALA A 28 -41.87 -2.22 10.39
N PHE A 29 -41.49 -0.92 10.46
CA PHE A 29 -42.36 0.11 11.00
C PHE A 29 -42.51 1.32 10.08
N LEU A 30 -41.44 1.79 9.44
CA LEU A 30 -41.44 2.93 8.50
C LEU A 30 -41.79 2.49 7.09
N GLY A 31 -42.07 3.46 6.22
CA GLY A 31 -42.45 3.20 4.84
C GLY A 31 -43.90 2.70 4.70
N PRO A 32 -44.22 2.02 3.59
CA PRO A 32 -45.55 1.52 3.30
C PRO A 32 -45.83 0.19 4.01
N GLN A 33 -46.57 0.21 5.10
CA GLN A 33 -46.99 -0.97 5.88
C GLN A 33 -48.34 -1.46 5.39
N ARG A 34 -48.36 -2.53 4.58
CA ARG A 34 -49.55 -3.11 3.96
C ARG A 34 -50.41 -3.86 4.97
N ASP A 35 -51.73 -3.75 4.85
CA ASP A 35 -52.67 -4.60 5.59
C ASP A 35 -52.59 -6.06 5.07
N PRO A 36 -52.65 -7.08 5.94
CA PRO A 36 -52.70 -8.45 5.52
C PRO A 36 -53.84 -8.76 4.53
N GLY A 37 -53.49 -9.13 3.29
CA GLY A 37 -54.46 -9.50 2.25
C GLY A 37 -55.25 -8.34 1.63
N GLY A 38 -54.89 -7.07 1.90
CA GLY A 38 -55.53 -5.86 1.35
C GLY A 38 -54.61 -5.02 0.45
N GLU A 39 -55.22 -4.09 -0.31
CA GLU A 39 -54.47 -3.05 -1.07
C GLU A 39 -54.15 -1.83 -0.19
N GLY A 40 -54.80 -1.68 0.95
CA GLY A 40 -54.63 -0.58 1.89
C GLY A 40 -53.49 -0.81 2.89
N GLY A 41 -53.28 0.21 3.74
CA GLY A 41 -52.25 0.14 4.77
C GLY A 41 -51.99 1.51 5.41
N VAL A 42 -50.88 1.57 6.15
CA VAL A 42 -50.40 2.79 6.80
C VAL A 42 -49.03 3.16 6.24
N LEU A 43 -48.89 4.39 5.77
CA LEU A 43 -47.60 4.96 5.39
C LEU A 43 -47.07 5.75 6.58
N ARG A 44 -45.80 5.50 6.97
CA ARG A 44 -45.12 6.18 8.08
C ARG A 44 -43.78 6.71 7.65
N ALA A 45 -43.52 7.97 8.01
CA ALA A 45 -42.22 8.62 7.83
C ALA A 45 -41.76 9.24 9.15
N TYR A 46 -40.52 8.95 9.57
CA TYR A 46 -39.92 9.55 10.76
C TYR A 46 -38.97 10.66 10.35
N LEU A 47 -39.39 11.90 10.53
CA LEU A 47 -38.73 13.12 10.04
C LEU A 47 -38.68 14.17 11.18
N PRO A 48 -37.80 13.95 12.18
CA PRO A 48 -37.67 14.86 13.32
C PRO A 48 -37.25 16.24 12.84
N GLY A 49 -38.01 17.26 13.28
CA GLY A 49 -37.85 18.66 12.89
C GLY A 49 -38.65 19.11 11.66
N ALA A 50 -39.27 18.20 10.92
CA ALA A 50 -40.19 18.57 9.85
C ALA A 50 -41.47 19.21 10.42
N GLN A 51 -41.98 20.24 9.73
CA GLN A 51 -43.20 20.95 10.10
C GLN A 51 -44.45 20.32 9.46
N ARG A 52 -44.30 19.82 8.21
CA ARG A 52 -45.38 19.25 7.42
C ARG A 52 -44.84 18.26 6.41
N VAL A 53 -45.58 17.20 6.11
CA VAL A 53 -45.21 16.18 5.13
C VAL A 53 -46.41 15.89 4.23
N GLU A 54 -46.21 16.01 2.91
CA GLU A 54 -47.20 15.68 1.89
C GLU A 54 -46.75 14.41 1.14
N LEU A 55 -47.70 13.54 0.86
CA LEU A 55 -47.55 12.39 -0.03
C LEU A 55 -47.86 12.83 -1.46
N LEU A 56 -46.97 12.61 -2.36
CA LEU A 56 -47.11 12.92 -3.79
C LEU A 56 -47.13 11.63 -4.62
N ASP A 57 -47.86 11.68 -5.75
CA ASP A 57 -47.71 10.66 -6.80
C ASP A 57 -46.44 10.84 -7.64
N GLU A 58 -46.28 10.00 -8.66
CA GLU A 58 -45.13 10.05 -9.58
C GLU A 58 -45.06 11.38 -10.35
N ASP A 59 -46.18 12.00 -10.66
CA ASP A 59 -46.32 13.26 -11.39
C ASP A 59 -46.15 14.51 -10.50
N GLY A 60 -46.07 14.33 -9.19
CA GLY A 60 -45.90 15.40 -8.19
C GLY A 60 -47.20 16.01 -7.69
N ALA A 61 -48.35 15.39 -8.02
CA ALA A 61 -49.64 15.83 -7.44
C ALA A 61 -49.77 15.33 -6.00
N THR A 62 -50.28 16.17 -5.12
CA THR A 62 -50.50 15.83 -3.71
C THR A 62 -51.66 14.85 -3.59
N LEU A 63 -51.38 13.64 -3.11
CA LEU A 63 -52.37 12.60 -2.82
C LEU A 63 -53.00 12.78 -1.44
N ALA A 64 -52.17 13.11 -0.44
CA ALA A 64 -52.60 13.28 0.94
C ALA A 64 -51.55 14.07 1.75
N GLU A 65 -51.98 14.57 2.92
CA GLU A 65 -51.03 15.05 3.94
C GLU A 65 -50.89 13.99 5.03
N LEU A 66 -49.64 13.73 5.48
CA LEU A 66 -49.37 12.86 6.60
C LEU A 66 -49.57 13.64 7.90
N GLU A 67 -50.33 13.08 8.82
CA GLU A 67 -50.62 13.67 10.11
C GLU A 67 -49.50 13.33 11.10
N GLN A 68 -49.03 14.30 11.88
CA GLN A 68 -48.07 14.04 12.95
C GLN A 68 -48.80 13.28 14.07
N SER A 69 -48.26 12.11 14.44
CA SER A 69 -48.94 11.20 15.38
C SER A 69 -49.11 11.79 16.78
N ASP A 70 -48.06 12.48 17.27
CA ASP A 70 -48.08 13.32 18.47
C ASP A 70 -47.34 14.62 18.15
N PRO A 71 -47.83 15.79 18.59
CA PRO A 71 -47.16 17.07 18.35
C PRO A 71 -45.68 17.02 18.79
N GLY A 72 -44.74 17.28 17.87
CA GLY A 72 -43.31 17.26 18.14
C GLY A 72 -42.65 15.86 18.16
N SER A 73 -43.40 14.78 17.89
CA SER A 73 -42.85 13.42 17.87
C SER A 73 -41.89 13.17 16.69
N GLY A 74 -42.06 13.92 15.59
CA GLY A 74 -41.34 13.70 14.34
C GLY A 74 -41.85 12.51 13.51
N LEU A 75 -42.83 11.75 14.01
CA LEU A 75 -43.47 10.65 13.28
C LEU A 75 -44.74 11.15 12.57
N PHE A 76 -44.69 11.08 11.24
CA PHE A 76 -45.81 11.40 10.36
C PHE A 76 -46.41 10.13 9.79
N GLN A 77 -47.73 10.01 9.76
CA GLN A 77 -48.42 8.82 9.24
C GLN A 77 -49.73 9.14 8.57
N ARG A 78 -50.13 8.26 7.66
CA ARG A 78 -51.46 8.32 7.02
C ARG A 78 -51.96 6.91 6.71
N ARG A 79 -53.20 6.61 7.08
CA ARG A 79 -53.88 5.41 6.61
C ARG A 79 -54.50 5.67 5.25
N LEU A 80 -54.25 4.77 4.30
CA LEU A 80 -54.72 4.85 2.93
C LEU A 80 -55.50 3.58 2.58
N GLU A 81 -56.62 3.74 1.85
CA GLU A 81 -57.41 2.61 1.34
C GLU A 81 -56.66 1.79 0.31
N ARG A 82 -55.74 2.45 -0.42
CA ARG A 82 -54.79 1.85 -1.36
C ARG A 82 -53.43 2.53 -1.24
N LEU A 83 -52.39 1.75 -0.96
CA LEU A 83 -51.01 2.25 -0.95
C LEU A 83 -50.54 2.45 -2.38
N PRO A 84 -50.00 3.65 -2.75
CA PRO A 84 -49.45 3.87 -4.07
C PRO A 84 -48.24 2.94 -4.28
N PRO A 85 -48.04 2.39 -5.51
CA PRO A 85 -46.92 1.55 -5.81
C PRO A 85 -45.60 2.33 -5.78
N ARG A 86 -45.67 3.61 -6.16
CA ARG A 86 -44.57 4.58 -6.11
C ARG A 86 -45.09 5.90 -5.61
N TYR A 87 -44.28 6.59 -4.86
CA TYR A 87 -44.64 7.90 -4.30
C TYR A 87 -43.41 8.70 -3.94
N ARG A 88 -43.58 9.99 -3.74
CA ARG A 88 -42.61 10.90 -3.16
C ARG A 88 -43.17 11.55 -1.91
N LEU A 89 -42.26 12.01 -1.06
CA LEU A 89 -42.57 12.84 0.09
C LEU A 89 -42.09 14.27 -0.18
N ARG A 90 -42.98 15.25 0.00
CA ARG A 90 -42.61 16.65 0.07
C ARG A 90 -42.58 17.05 1.53
N VAL A 91 -41.36 17.30 2.03
CA VAL A 91 -41.13 17.62 3.43
C VAL A 91 -40.84 19.09 3.58
N HIS A 92 -41.63 19.76 4.43
CA HIS A 92 -41.47 21.16 4.77
C HIS A 92 -40.62 21.25 6.04
N TRP A 93 -39.42 21.70 5.90
CA TRP A 93 -38.49 22.01 6.98
C TRP A 93 -38.58 23.48 7.38
N PRO A 94 -38.06 23.91 8.57
CA PRO A 94 -37.99 25.33 8.92
C PRO A 94 -37.33 26.21 7.86
N ASP A 95 -36.32 25.66 7.17
CA ASP A 95 -35.42 26.39 6.27
C ASP A 95 -35.67 26.09 4.78
N GLY A 96 -36.68 25.27 4.44
CA GLY A 96 -36.95 24.95 3.04
C GLY A 96 -37.87 23.76 2.81
N VAL A 97 -38.01 23.39 1.55
CA VAL A 97 -38.83 22.25 1.11
C VAL A 97 -37.94 21.24 0.37
N GLN A 98 -38.10 19.98 0.73
CA GLN A 98 -37.39 18.86 0.10
C GLN A 98 -38.41 17.89 -0.52
N GLU A 99 -38.11 17.45 -1.76
CA GLU A 99 -38.90 16.38 -2.39
C GLU A 99 -37.95 15.20 -2.71
N SER A 100 -38.34 14.01 -2.28
CA SER A 100 -37.60 12.77 -2.57
C SER A 100 -38.54 11.58 -2.40
N GLU A 101 -38.16 10.46 -3.02
CA GLU A 101 -38.73 9.16 -2.69
C GLU A 101 -38.40 8.81 -1.22
N ASP A 102 -39.25 8.00 -0.61
CA ASP A 102 -39.04 7.49 0.75
C ASP A 102 -37.98 6.34 0.71
N PRO A 103 -36.86 6.45 1.41
CA PRO A 103 -35.87 5.37 1.47
C PRO A 103 -36.41 4.02 1.92
N TYR A 104 -37.47 4.05 2.75
CA TYR A 104 -38.12 2.84 3.31
C TYR A 104 -39.13 2.19 2.38
N ALA A 105 -39.36 2.77 1.21
CA ALA A 105 -40.18 2.16 0.16
C ALA A 105 -39.43 1.15 -0.71
N PHE A 106 -38.07 1.18 -0.65
CA PHE A 106 -37.23 0.36 -1.52
C PHE A 106 -36.87 -1.01 -0.92
N GLY A 107 -36.84 -2.02 -1.79
CA GLY A 107 -36.41 -3.36 -1.45
C GLY A 107 -34.91 -3.45 -1.13
N PRO A 108 -34.42 -4.63 -0.68
CA PRO A 108 -33.00 -4.85 -0.50
C PRO A 108 -32.29 -4.94 -1.86
N LEU A 109 -31.05 -4.42 -1.92
CA LEU A 109 -30.20 -4.39 -3.12
C LEU A 109 -29.12 -5.44 -3.11
N LEU A 110 -28.54 -5.72 -1.92
CA LEU A 110 -27.50 -6.75 -1.80
C LEU A 110 -28.07 -8.13 -2.05
N GLY A 111 -27.45 -8.86 -2.99
CA GLY A 111 -27.76 -10.24 -3.32
C GLY A 111 -27.32 -11.22 -2.21
N GLU A 112 -28.04 -12.35 -2.08
CA GLU A 112 -27.70 -13.38 -1.12
C GLU A 112 -26.33 -14.02 -1.44
N LEU A 113 -25.94 -14.07 -2.72
CA LEU A 113 -24.62 -14.57 -3.13
C LEU A 113 -23.50 -13.67 -2.63
N ASP A 114 -23.67 -12.34 -2.72
CA ASP A 114 -22.67 -11.38 -2.24
C ASP A 114 -22.49 -11.51 -0.73
N LEU A 115 -23.59 -11.60 0.02
CA LEU A 115 -23.59 -11.78 1.47
C LEU A 115 -22.93 -13.11 1.89
N TYR A 116 -23.21 -14.18 1.14
CA TYR A 116 -22.59 -15.49 1.37
C TYR A 116 -21.08 -15.45 1.11
N LEU A 117 -20.63 -14.93 -0.05
CA LEU A 117 -19.22 -14.81 -0.39
C LEU A 117 -18.47 -13.92 0.59
N PHE A 118 -19.10 -12.86 1.08
CA PHE A 118 -18.54 -11.99 2.11
C PHE A 118 -18.31 -12.75 3.42
N ALA A 119 -19.33 -13.46 3.92
CA ALA A 119 -19.22 -14.23 5.16
C ALA A 119 -18.17 -15.34 5.10
N GLU A 120 -17.96 -15.93 3.92
CA GLU A 120 -16.92 -16.95 3.68
C GLU A 120 -15.51 -16.34 3.47
N GLY A 121 -15.38 -15.00 3.40
CA GLY A 121 -14.11 -14.32 3.12
C GLY A 121 -13.64 -14.45 1.66
N ASN A 122 -14.54 -14.78 0.75
CA ASN A 122 -14.24 -15.07 -0.66
C ASN A 122 -14.77 -14.02 -1.64
N HIS A 123 -15.30 -12.89 -1.16
CA HIS A 123 -15.80 -11.83 -2.02
C HIS A 123 -14.67 -10.93 -2.55
N ARG A 124 -14.12 -11.26 -3.71
CA ARG A 124 -12.93 -10.61 -4.28
C ARG A 124 -13.17 -9.25 -4.94
N GLN A 125 -14.43 -8.82 -5.06
CA GLN A 125 -14.84 -7.51 -5.57
C GLN A 125 -15.62 -6.75 -4.50
N LEU A 126 -15.18 -6.83 -3.24
CA LEU A 126 -15.91 -6.31 -2.09
C LEU A 126 -16.17 -4.81 -2.18
N ALA A 127 -15.23 -4.05 -2.75
CA ALA A 127 -15.34 -2.61 -2.95
C ALA A 127 -16.48 -2.19 -3.92
N SER A 128 -16.96 -3.10 -4.76
CA SER A 128 -18.15 -2.86 -5.61
C SER A 128 -19.44 -3.38 -4.98
N CYS A 129 -19.32 -4.13 -3.88
CA CYS A 129 -20.43 -4.77 -3.19
C CYS A 129 -20.83 -4.02 -1.91
N LEU A 130 -19.90 -3.68 -1.03
CA LEU A 130 -20.16 -2.90 0.19
C LEU A 130 -19.72 -1.44 -0.01
N GLY A 131 -19.83 -0.62 1.04
CA GLY A 131 -19.56 0.82 0.98
C GLY A 131 -20.70 1.60 0.34
N ALA A 132 -20.40 2.81 -0.14
CA ALA A 132 -21.34 3.68 -0.81
C ALA A 132 -21.28 3.48 -2.33
N GLN A 133 -22.34 2.94 -2.92
CA GLN A 133 -22.41 2.65 -4.35
C GLN A 133 -23.45 3.53 -5.02
N LEU A 134 -23.04 4.39 -5.96
CA LEU A 134 -23.96 5.10 -6.84
C LEU A 134 -24.68 4.08 -7.74
N THR A 135 -25.99 4.06 -7.68
CA THR A 135 -26.77 3.05 -8.41
C THR A 135 -28.14 3.55 -8.75
N ARG A 136 -28.80 2.84 -9.68
CA ARG A 136 -30.20 3.04 -10.00
C ARG A 136 -31.00 1.87 -9.46
N HIS A 137 -31.91 2.14 -8.51
CA HIS A 137 -32.77 1.13 -7.93
C HIS A 137 -34.25 1.44 -8.18
N GLU A 138 -34.99 0.46 -8.67
CA GLU A 138 -36.43 0.61 -9.03
C GLU A 138 -36.73 1.84 -9.90
N GLY A 139 -35.75 2.22 -10.76
CA GLY A 139 -35.87 3.37 -11.66
C GLY A 139 -35.43 4.71 -11.09
N VAL A 140 -35.02 4.78 -9.83
CA VAL A 140 -34.55 5.99 -9.15
C VAL A 140 -33.03 5.94 -8.97
N GLU A 141 -32.34 7.02 -9.30
CA GLU A 141 -30.92 7.17 -9.03
C GLU A 141 -30.69 7.58 -7.58
N GLY A 142 -29.61 7.11 -6.98
CA GLY A 142 -29.26 7.37 -5.61
C GLY A 142 -28.00 6.62 -5.17
N VAL A 143 -27.80 6.54 -3.87
CA VAL A 143 -26.66 5.85 -3.27
C VAL A 143 -27.14 4.71 -2.37
N ARG A 144 -26.63 3.50 -2.61
CA ARG A 144 -26.76 2.40 -1.68
C ARG A 144 -25.57 2.44 -0.73
N PHE A 145 -25.83 2.54 0.56
CA PHE A 145 -24.87 2.39 1.64
C PHE A 145 -24.94 0.97 2.20
N ALA A 146 -23.78 0.34 2.42
CA ALA A 146 -23.72 -0.98 3.01
C ALA A 146 -22.47 -1.13 3.88
N VAL A 147 -22.62 -1.57 5.14
CA VAL A 147 -21.52 -1.70 6.09
C VAL A 147 -21.69 -2.93 6.98
N TRP A 148 -20.58 -3.57 7.33
CA TRP A 148 -20.58 -4.72 8.22
C TRP A 148 -20.43 -4.31 9.69
N ALA A 149 -21.45 -4.60 10.49
CA ALA A 149 -21.49 -4.30 11.91
C ALA A 149 -22.42 -5.30 12.64
N PRO A 150 -22.02 -6.58 12.77
CA PRO A 150 -22.91 -7.66 13.24
C PRO A 150 -23.35 -7.49 14.68
N ASN A 151 -22.61 -6.76 15.52
CA ASN A 151 -22.92 -6.60 16.94
C ASN A 151 -23.59 -5.23 17.26
N ALA A 152 -23.79 -4.38 16.26
CA ALA A 152 -24.50 -3.13 16.44
C ALA A 152 -26.00 -3.38 16.69
N VAL A 153 -26.60 -2.56 17.55
CA VAL A 153 -28.05 -2.54 17.79
C VAL A 153 -28.75 -1.77 16.68
N ARG A 154 -28.14 -0.69 16.21
CA ARG A 154 -28.59 0.13 15.06
C ARG A 154 -27.38 0.68 14.33
N VAL A 155 -27.50 0.78 13.03
CA VAL A 155 -26.60 1.53 12.16
C VAL A 155 -27.40 2.53 11.36
N SER A 156 -26.91 3.76 11.25
CA SER A 156 -27.50 4.80 10.40
C SER A 156 -26.42 5.44 9.54
N VAL A 157 -26.74 5.81 8.32
CA VAL A 157 -25.88 6.68 7.52
C VAL A 157 -26.20 8.13 7.83
N VAL A 158 -25.16 8.96 8.03
CA VAL A 158 -25.27 10.38 8.35
C VAL A 158 -24.38 11.20 7.42
N GLY A 159 -24.83 12.40 7.11
CA GLY A 159 -24.15 13.34 6.24
C GLY A 159 -24.90 14.66 6.16
N ASP A 160 -24.43 15.59 5.32
CA ASP A 160 -25.10 16.88 5.14
C ASP A 160 -26.56 16.73 4.66
N PHE A 161 -26.82 15.69 3.86
CA PHE A 161 -28.14 15.38 3.31
C PHE A 161 -29.23 15.08 4.37
N ASN A 162 -28.83 14.79 5.60
CA ASN A 162 -29.77 14.57 6.71
C ASN A 162 -29.40 15.36 7.98
N GLY A 163 -28.52 16.34 7.87
CA GLY A 163 -28.08 17.18 9.00
C GLY A 163 -27.30 16.40 10.05
N TRP A 164 -26.64 15.32 9.66
CA TRP A 164 -25.85 14.43 10.54
C TRP A 164 -26.69 13.79 11.67
N ASP A 165 -28.00 13.66 11.48
CA ASP A 165 -28.93 13.08 12.46
C ASP A 165 -29.19 11.60 12.14
N GLY A 166 -28.59 10.70 12.90
CA GLY A 166 -28.71 9.25 12.72
C GLY A 166 -30.12 8.68 12.95
N ARG A 167 -31.07 9.49 13.47
CA ARG A 167 -32.45 9.08 13.60
C ARG A 167 -33.21 9.10 12.26
N ARG A 168 -32.69 9.83 11.26
CA ARG A 168 -33.36 10.02 9.96
C ARG A 168 -33.15 8.88 8.97
N HIS A 169 -31.97 8.23 8.98
CA HIS A 169 -31.63 7.18 8.03
C HIS A 169 -31.09 5.91 8.70
N PRO A 170 -31.79 5.30 9.67
CA PRO A 170 -31.45 3.98 10.16
C PRO A 170 -31.54 2.94 9.03
N MET A 171 -30.57 2.02 8.99
CA MET A 171 -30.39 1.03 7.95
C MET A 171 -31.08 -0.30 8.33
N ARG A 172 -31.36 -1.17 7.34
CA ARG A 172 -31.84 -2.53 7.59
C ARG A 172 -30.65 -3.48 7.78
N ARG A 173 -30.77 -4.39 8.73
CA ARG A 173 -29.83 -5.48 8.93
C ARG A 173 -30.14 -6.65 8.01
N ARG A 174 -29.11 -7.18 7.33
CA ARG A 174 -29.22 -8.39 6.52
C ARG A 174 -28.74 -9.59 7.34
N TYR A 175 -29.66 -10.48 7.66
CA TYR A 175 -29.36 -11.71 8.41
C TYR A 175 -29.00 -12.85 7.46
N PRO A 176 -28.03 -13.76 7.82
CA PRO A 176 -27.22 -13.77 9.05
C PRO A 176 -25.90 -12.99 8.94
N SER A 177 -25.58 -12.36 7.79
CA SER A 177 -24.26 -11.77 7.51
C SER A 177 -23.83 -10.65 8.46
N GLY A 178 -24.79 -9.97 9.10
CA GLY A 178 -24.52 -8.78 9.94
C GLY A 178 -24.19 -7.52 9.14
N VAL A 179 -24.41 -7.52 7.84
CA VAL A 179 -24.30 -6.34 6.99
C VAL A 179 -25.57 -5.50 7.16
N TRP A 180 -25.41 -4.19 7.19
CA TRP A 180 -26.50 -3.20 7.19
C TRP A 180 -26.52 -2.49 5.86
N GLU A 181 -27.72 -2.27 5.28
CA GLU A 181 -27.88 -1.57 4.00
C GLU A 181 -29.03 -0.58 4.02
N LEU A 182 -28.89 0.51 3.26
CA LEU A 182 -29.95 1.46 2.95
C LEU A 182 -29.71 2.07 1.57
N PHE A 183 -30.74 2.17 0.76
CA PHE A 183 -30.74 3.00 -0.45
C PHE A 183 -31.28 4.38 -0.11
N VAL A 184 -30.51 5.43 -0.36
CA VAL A 184 -30.93 6.82 -0.20
C VAL A 184 -31.11 7.43 -1.59
N PRO A 185 -32.35 7.69 -2.00
CA PRO A 185 -32.65 8.22 -3.33
C PRO A 185 -32.15 9.66 -3.49
N ARG A 186 -31.86 10.03 -4.74
CA ARG A 186 -31.46 11.38 -5.18
C ARG A 186 -30.11 11.87 -4.68
N LEU A 187 -29.37 11.08 -3.90
CA LEU A 187 -27.99 11.41 -3.60
C LEU A 187 -27.09 11.14 -4.81
N GLY A 188 -26.05 11.96 -4.94
CA GLY A 188 -25.09 11.91 -6.02
C GLY A 188 -23.67 11.62 -5.57
N GLU A 189 -22.74 11.92 -6.47
CA GLU A 189 -21.31 11.87 -6.22
C GLU A 189 -20.87 13.09 -5.39
N GLY A 190 -19.91 12.89 -4.48
CA GLY A 190 -19.29 13.96 -3.71
C GLY A 190 -19.89 14.22 -2.33
N GLU A 191 -20.95 13.51 -1.94
CA GLU A 191 -21.57 13.66 -0.63
C GLU A 191 -20.64 13.15 0.48
N LEU A 192 -20.47 13.95 1.53
CA LEU A 192 -19.76 13.54 2.74
C LEU A 192 -20.68 12.73 3.65
N TYR A 193 -20.17 11.60 4.13
CA TYR A 193 -20.94 10.73 5.00
C TYR A 193 -20.08 9.97 6.01
N LYS A 194 -20.73 9.51 7.08
CA LYS A 194 -20.22 8.54 8.06
C LYS A 194 -21.33 7.58 8.47
N TYR A 195 -20.97 6.58 9.26
CA TYR A 195 -21.93 5.73 9.95
C TYR A 195 -22.02 6.12 11.42
N GLU A 196 -23.27 6.26 11.91
CA GLU A 196 -23.59 6.38 13.32
C GLU A 196 -24.05 5.01 13.82
N LEU A 197 -23.29 4.43 14.76
CA LEU A 197 -23.57 3.12 15.31
C LEU A 197 -24.01 3.21 16.77
N GLN A 198 -25.10 2.52 17.09
CA GLN A 198 -25.54 2.27 18.45
C GLN A 198 -25.03 0.88 18.86
N GLY A 199 -24.10 0.82 19.79
CA GLY A 199 -23.67 -0.42 20.43
C GLY A 199 -24.56 -0.77 21.62
N HIS A 200 -24.29 -1.90 22.26
CA HIS A 200 -25.01 -2.33 23.46
C HIS A 200 -24.81 -1.37 24.65
N ASP A 201 -23.63 -0.77 24.74
CA ASP A 201 -23.24 0.13 25.83
C ASP A 201 -23.53 1.61 25.55
N GLY A 202 -24.08 1.94 24.41
CA GLY A 202 -24.42 3.31 24.03
C GLY A 202 -24.03 3.67 22.59
N LEU A 203 -24.11 4.97 22.30
CA LEU A 203 -23.75 5.54 21.02
C LEU A 203 -22.23 5.56 20.87
N LEU A 204 -21.74 5.04 19.76
CA LEU A 204 -20.31 5.03 19.42
C LEU A 204 -19.90 6.34 18.72
N PRO A 205 -18.58 6.66 18.68
CA PRO A 205 -18.08 7.71 17.80
C PRO A 205 -18.49 7.45 16.34
N LEU A 206 -18.73 8.51 15.57
CA LEU A 206 -19.03 8.38 14.15
C LEU A 206 -17.89 7.67 13.42
N LYS A 207 -18.20 6.65 12.64
CA LYS A 207 -17.26 5.81 11.92
C LYS A 207 -17.17 6.19 10.45
N ALA A 208 -15.95 6.30 9.91
CA ALA A 208 -15.75 6.35 8.47
C ALA A 208 -16.09 4.99 7.85
N ASP A 209 -16.39 5.00 6.56
CA ASP A 209 -16.68 3.76 5.84
C ASP A 209 -15.39 2.97 5.57
N PRO A 210 -15.27 1.72 6.04
CA PRO A 210 -14.09 0.88 5.77
C PRO A 210 -13.82 0.61 4.29
N LEU A 211 -14.85 0.74 3.45
CA LEU A 211 -14.81 0.46 2.00
C LEU A 211 -15.00 1.73 1.16
N ALA A 212 -14.77 2.91 1.75
CA ALA A 212 -14.79 4.16 1.02
C ALA A 212 -13.79 4.14 -0.14
N LEU A 213 -14.24 4.55 -1.33
CA LEU A 213 -13.38 4.71 -2.53
C LEU A 213 -12.77 6.11 -2.63
N ALA A 214 -13.30 7.05 -1.87
CA ALA A 214 -12.79 8.41 -1.72
C ALA A 214 -13.08 8.93 -0.32
N CYS A 215 -12.22 9.83 0.17
CA CYS A 215 -12.33 10.42 1.50
C CYS A 215 -12.24 11.94 1.42
N GLU A 216 -12.67 12.58 2.50
CA GLU A 216 -12.46 13.99 2.73
C GLU A 216 -10.97 14.28 2.91
N THR A 217 -10.51 15.44 2.43
CA THR A 217 -9.11 15.84 2.64
C THR A 217 -8.85 16.10 4.12
N PRO A 218 -7.81 15.52 4.70
CA PRO A 218 -7.45 15.80 6.09
C PRO A 218 -7.25 17.31 6.38
N PRO A 219 -7.68 17.81 7.56
CA PRO A 219 -8.05 17.03 8.78
C PRO A 219 -9.47 16.50 8.80
N GLY A 220 -10.25 16.64 7.75
CA GLY A 220 -11.54 16.00 7.62
C GLY A 220 -11.43 14.48 7.69
N THR A 221 -12.47 13.82 8.19
CA THR A 221 -12.46 12.37 8.47
C THR A 221 -13.68 11.64 7.91
N ALA A 222 -14.46 12.32 7.08
CA ALA A 222 -15.63 11.73 6.44
C ALA A 222 -15.22 10.90 5.21
N SER A 223 -16.01 9.89 4.92
CA SER A 223 -16.00 9.21 3.63
C SER A 223 -16.77 10.04 2.62
N LYS A 224 -16.47 9.86 1.33
CA LYS A 224 -17.09 10.61 0.25
C LYS A 224 -17.68 9.64 -0.77
N THR A 225 -18.93 9.89 -1.18
CA THR A 225 -19.55 9.10 -2.24
C THR A 225 -18.79 9.32 -3.55
N CYS A 226 -18.40 8.24 -4.20
CA CYS A 226 -17.60 8.26 -5.41
C CYS A 226 -18.20 7.32 -6.45
N ALA A 227 -18.25 7.75 -7.70
CA ALA A 227 -18.58 6.87 -8.79
C ALA A 227 -17.50 5.79 -8.98
N ALA A 228 -17.85 4.71 -9.64
CA ALA A 228 -16.85 3.76 -10.13
C ALA A 228 -15.86 4.49 -11.05
N LEU A 229 -14.58 4.08 -10.98
CA LEU A 229 -13.51 4.68 -11.76
C LEU A 229 -13.86 4.70 -13.26
N ARG A 230 -13.78 5.90 -13.86
CA ARG A 230 -14.14 6.14 -15.27
C ARG A 230 -12.92 6.31 -16.17
N HIS A 231 -11.71 6.19 -15.60
CA HIS A 231 -10.46 6.36 -16.33
C HIS A 231 -10.37 5.41 -17.53
N GLU A 232 -10.07 5.95 -18.72
CA GLU A 232 -9.87 5.16 -19.93
C GLU A 232 -8.40 4.73 -20.02
N TRP A 233 -8.11 3.52 -19.59
CA TRP A 233 -6.77 2.95 -19.58
C TRP A 233 -6.18 2.77 -20.99
N ARG A 234 -4.92 3.14 -21.13
CA ARG A 234 -4.15 3.00 -22.38
C ARG A 234 -2.93 2.09 -22.21
N ASP A 235 -2.92 1.27 -21.17
CA ASP A 235 -1.81 0.45 -20.70
C ASP A 235 -1.91 -1.04 -21.06
N GLN A 236 -2.77 -1.43 -22.00
CA GLN A 236 -2.99 -2.82 -22.40
C GLN A 236 -1.69 -3.53 -22.83
N ASP A 237 -0.83 -2.84 -23.58
CA ASP A 237 0.48 -3.37 -24.00
C ASP A 237 1.44 -3.59 -22.84
N TRP A 238 1.35 -2.72 -21.82
CA TRP A 238 2.11 -2.86 -20.58
C TRP A 238 1.65 -4.11 -19.82
N LEU A 239 0.36 -4.24 -19.54
CA LEU A 239 -0.22 -5.36 -18.80
C LEU A 239 0.02 -6.70 -19.50
N ALA A 240 -0.07 -6.75 -20.83
CA ALA A 240 0.21 -7.96 -21.61
C ALA A 240 1.67 -8.45 -21.47
N ARG A 241 2.61 -7.55 -21.20
CA ARG A 241 4.04 -7.84 -21.05
C ARG A 241 4.54 -7.78 -19.62
N ARG A 242 3.66 -7.51 -18.66
CA ARG A 242 4.02 -7.34 -17.25
C ARG A 242 4.80 -8.53 -16.69
N ALA A 243 4.33 -9.75 -16.91
CA ALA A 243 5.00 -10.96 -16.44
C ALA A 243 6.41 -11.14 -17.00
N GLU A 244 6.67 -10.73 -18.26
CA GLU A 244 8.00 -10.72 -18.86
C GLU A 244 8.89 -9.65 -18.22
N ARG A 245 8.34 -8.44 -18.02
CA ARG A 245 9.08 -7.28 -17.49
C ARG A 245 9.45 -7.38 -16.01
N GLN A 246 8.73 -8.21 -15.26
CA GLN A 246 8.86 -8.40 -13.82
C GLN A 246 9.26 -9.82 -13.42
N GLY A 247 9.57 -10.68 -14.39
CA GLY A 247 10.10 -12.01 -14.11
C GLY A 247 11.46 -11.98 -13.41
N TYR A 248 11.83 -13.06 -12.76
CA TYR A 248 13.08 -13.14 -11.97
C TYR A 248 14.34 -12.79 -12.77
N ALA A 249 14.35 -13.09 -14.06
CA ALA A 249 15.46 -12.76 -14.95
C ALA A 249 15.45 -11.29 -15.43
N ALA A 250 14.37 -10.55 -15.24
CA ALA A 250 14.27 -9.17 -15.68
C ALA A 250 15.05 -8.21 -14.75
N PRO A 251 15.56 -7.09 -15.29
CA PRO A 251 16.12 -6.04 -14.44
C PRO A 251 15.03 -5.36 -13.64
N LEU A 252 15.17 -5.31 -12.33
CA LEU A 252 14.28 -4.62 -11.43
C LEU A 252 15.09 -3.62 -10.60
N SER A 253 14.98 -2.35 -10.95
CA SER A 253 15.58 -1.21 -10.24
C SER A 253 14.48 -0.25 -9.85
N ILE A 254 14.27 -0.12 -8.54
CA ILE A 254 13.11 0.54 -7.93
C ILE A 254 13.55 1.88 -7.35
N TYR A 255 12.79 2.93 -7.63
CA TYR A 255 12.91 4.23 -7.02
C TYR A 255 11.78 4.41 -6.01
N GLU A 256 12.09 4.35 -4.71
CA GLU A 256 11.13 4.50 -3.63
C GLU A 256 10.85 5.97 -3.36
N VAL A 257 9.57 6.35 -3.27
CA VAL A 257 9.11 7.74 -3.24
C VAL A 257 8.03 7.96 -2.19
N HIS A 258 8.21 8.96 -1.35
CA HIS A 258 7.12 9.59 -0.61
C HIS A 258 6.54 10.72 -1.46
N ALA A 259 5.34 10.52 -1.98
CA ALA A 259 4.69 11.42 -2.93
C ALA A 259 4.60 12.87 -2.42
N GLY A 260 4.32 13.06 -1.13
CA GLY A 260 4.11 14.36 -0.51
C GLY A 260 5.36 15.22 -0.35
N SER A 261 6.56 14.62 -0.34
CA SER A 261 7.82 15.31 -0.03
C SER A 261 8.90 15.17 -1.11
N TRP A 262 8.56 14.59 -2.27
CA TRP A 262 9.51 14.51 -3.37
C TRP A 262 9.84 15.89 -3.94
N ARG A 263 8.82 16.68 -4.27
CA ARG A 263 8.97 18.07 -4.70
C ARG A 263 7.71 18.85 -4.36
N HIS A 264 7.86 20.08 -3.87
CA HIS A 264 6.74 20.97 -3.60
C HIS A 264 6.48 21.91 -4.77
N ARG A 265 5.21 22.27 -5.01
CA ARG A 265 4.80 23.37 -5.88
C ARG A 265 4.14 24.47 -5.05
N ASP A 266 4.64 25.67 -5.13
CA ASP A 266 4.13 26.83 -4.38
C ASP A 266 4.01 26.56 -2.86
N GLY A 267 4.96 25.77 -2.31
CA GLY A 267 5.01 25.42 -0.89
C GLY A 267 3.99 24.38 -0.42
N ARG A 268 3.32 23.68 -1.33
CA ARG A 268 2.40 22.58 -1.03
C ARG A 268 2.89 21.25 -1.62
N PRO A 269 2.45 20.09 -1.06
CA PRO A 269 2.63 18.80 -1.70
C PRO A 269 2.08 18.79 -3.14
N PRO A 270 2.67 18.00 -4.05
CA PRO A 270 2.25 17.94 -5.44
C PRO A 270 0.93 17.17 -5.61
N HIS A 271 0.17 17.49 -6.65
CA HIS A 271 -0.92 16.65 -7.15
C HIS A 271 -0.38 15.50 -8.01
N TRP A 272 -1.17 14.44 -8.21
CA TRP A 272 -0.82 13.31 -9.07
C TRP A 272 -0.44 13.72 -10.49
N SER A 273 -1.13 14.71 -11.06
CA SER A 273 -0.80 15.26 -12.37
C SER A 273 0.57 15.93 -12.41
N GLU A 274 0.93 16.67 -11.35
CA GLU A 274 2.23 17.33 -11.23
C GLU A 274 3.37 16.30 -11.05
N LEU A 275 3.10 15.24 -10.28
CA LEU A 275 4.03 14.10 -10.18
C LEU A 275 4.20 13.39 -11.54
N ALA A 276 3.13 13.22 -12.30
CA ALA A 276 3.23 12.64 -13.63
C ALA A 276 4.11 13.48 -14.56
N GLU A 277 4.01 14.79 -14.48
CA GLU A 277 4.81 15.74 -15.30
C GLU A 277 6.30 15.77 -14.92
N GLU A 278 6.64 15.63 -13.65
CA GLU A 278 8.01 15.84 -13.15
C GLU A 278 8.71 14.55 -12.73
N LEU A 279 8.05 13.68 -11.94
CA LEU A 279 8.65 12.46 -11.41
C LEU A 279 8.88 11.40 -12.51
N ILE A 280 7.92 11.21 -13.41
CA ILE A 280 8.02 10.18 -14.46
C ILE A 280 9.22 10.47 -15.40
N PRO A 281 9.40 11.67 -15.96
CA PRO A 281 10.58 11.97 -16.76
C PRO A 281 11.89 11.82 -15.97
N TYR A 282 11.91 12.21 -14.71
CA TYR A 282 13.08 12.11 -13.83
C TYR A 282 13.50 10.65 -13.63
N VAL A 283 12.59 9.79 -13.21
CA VAL A 283 12.83 8.37 -13.00
C VAL A 283 13.27 7.66 -14.29
N ARG A 284 12.65 8.02 -15.42
CA ARG A 284 13.01 7.50 -16.74
C ARG A 284 14.43 7.94 -17.16
N GLN A 285 14.80 9.20 -16.91
CA GLN A 285 16.14 9.73 -17.21
C GLN A 285 17.21 9.00 -16.40
N LEU A 286 16.94 8.71 -15.11
CA LEU A 286 17.83 7.94 -14.24
C LEU A 286 17.85 6.46 -14.55
N GLY A 287 16.93 5.97 -15.38
CA GLY A 287 16.90 4.61 -15.86
C GLY A 287 16.36 3.58 -14.87
N PHE A 288 15.66 3.99 -13.81
CA PHE A 288 14.91 3.08 -12.96
C PHE A 288 13.78 2.41 -13.75
N THR A 289 13.41 1.20 -13.36
CA THR A 289 12.35 0.42 -14.04
C THR A 289 11.00 0.59 -13.38
N HIS A 290 10.97 0.87 -12.07
CA HIS A 290 9.76 0.99 -11.25
C HIS A 290 9.85 2.18 -10.31
N ILE A 291 8.68 2.71 -9.97
CA ILE A 291 8.46 3.59 -8.81
C ILE A 291 7.78 2.74 -7.74
N GLU A 292 8.30 2.79 -6.51
CA GLU A 292 7.59 2.28 -5.33
C GLU A 292 7.08 3.46 -4.53
N LEU A 293 5.77 3.59 -4.44
CA LEU A 293 5.14 4.63 -3.65
C LEU A 293 5.01 4.16 -2.20
N MET A 294 5.57 4.89 -1.26
CA MET A 294 5.22 4.76 0.16
C MET A 294 3.71 4.84 0.32
N PRO A 295 3.10 4.35 1.42
CA PRO A 295 1.66 4.12 1.47
C PRO A 295 0.83 5.33 1.05
N VAL A 296 -0.02 5.17 0.06
CA VAL A 296 -0.91 6.21 -0.49
C VAL A 296 -2.39 5.95 -0.16
N MET A 297 -2.69 4.93 0.65
CA MET A 297 -4.03 4.72 1.19
C MET A 297 -4.38 5.87 2.12
N GLU A 298 -5.68 6.23 2.22
CA GLU A 298 -6.07 7.33 3.09
C GLU A 298 -5.75 7.03 4.56
N HIS A 299 -5.14 8.00 5.21
CA HIS A 299 -4.66 7.92 6.59
C HIS A 299 -4.86 9.24 7.34
N PRO A 300 -5.15 9.22 8.65
CA PRO A 300 -5.48 10.43 9.40
C PRO A 300 -4.25 11.30 9.69
N PHE A 301 -3.11 10.68 10.00
CA PHE A 301 -1.91 11.37 10.45
C PHE A 301 -0.81 11.38 9.38
N GLY A 302 -0.48 12.56 8.84
CA GLY A 302 0.58 12.71 7.82
C GLY A 302 1.98 12.27 8.28
N GLY A 303 2.28 12.46 9.59
CA GLY A 303 3.54 12.02 10.19
C GLY A 303 3.72 10.50 10.30
N SER A 304 2.69 9.72 9.97
CA SER A 304 2.81 8.26 9.83
C SER A 304 3.35 7.85 8.44
N TRP A 305 3.54 8.80 7.53
CA TRP A 305 3.96 8.57 6.14
C TRP A 305 3.05 7.62 5.35
N GLY A 306 1.81 7.43 5.85
CA GLY A 306 0.83 6.51 5.31
C GLY A 306 0.83 5.11 5.95
N TYR A 307 1.75 4.80 6.87
CA TYR A 307 1.80 3.48 7.53
C TYR A 307 0.71 3.25 8.59
N GLN A 308 -0.18 4.23 8.80
CA GLN A 308 -1.36 4.08 9.65
C GLN A 308 -2.65 4.32 8.84
N PRO A 309 -2.93 3.50 7.80
CA PRO A 309 -4.08 3.71 6.93
C PRO A 309 -5.39 3.32 7.61
N LEU A 310 -6.46 4.04 7.25
CA LEU A 310 -7.85 3.71 7.60
C LEU A 310 -8.72 3.51 6.35
N GLY A 311 -8.38 4.14 5.23
CA GLY A 311 -9.07 4.00 3.95
C GLY A 311 -8.35 3.05 3.00
N LEU A 312 -8.39 1.73 3.28
CA LEU A 312 -7.63 0.72 2.52
C LEU A 312 -8.00 0.58 1.04
N PHE A 313 -9.10 1.23 0.60
CA PHE A 313 -9.58 1.19 -0.78
C PHE A 313 -9.54 2.57 -1.46
N ALA A 314 -9.18 3.62 -0.73
CA ALA A 314 -9.14 4.98 -1.25
C ALA A 314 -7.72 5.51 -1.37
N PRO A 315 -7.29 6.03 -2.53
CA PRO A 315 -6.10 6.88 -2.60
C PRO A 315 -6.30 8.11 -1.72
N THR A 316 -5.25 8.51 -0.98
CA THR A 316 -5.34 9.69 -0.12
C THR A 316 -5.73 10.93 -0.92
N ALA A 317 -6.69 11.66 -0.39
CA ALA A 317 -7.19 12.91 -0.99
C ALA A 317 -6.15 14.07 -0.97
N ARG A 318 -5.00 13.86 -0.30
CA ARG A 318 -3.91 14.85 -0.23
C ARG A 318 -3.34 15.22 -1.58
N TYR A 319 -3.31 14.27 -2.53
CA TYR A 319 -2.63 14.41 -3.81
C TYR A 319 -3.60 14.46 -5.01
N GLY A 320 -4.91 14.46 -4.76
CA GLY A 320 -5.93 14.51 -5.79
C GLY A 320 -7.03 13.45 -5.64
N THR A 321 -7.76 13.23 -6.72
CA THR A 321 -8.88 12.30 -6.79
C THR A 321 -8.41 10.87 -7.13
N PRO A 322 -9.28 9.85 -6.95
CA PRO A 322 -9.03 8.50 -7.46
C PRO A 322 -8.75 8.46 -8.98
N GLU A 323 -9.41 9.31 -9.77
CA GLU A 323 -9.18 9.44 -11.21
C GLU A 323 -7.78 9.98 -11.53
N ASP A 324 -7.29 10.95 -10.74
CA ASP A 324 -5.96 11.51 -10.89
C ASP A 324 -4.87 10.47 -10.59
N PHE A 325 -5.08 9.62 -9.57
CA PHE A 325 -4.18 8.52 -9.27
C PHE A 325 -4.15 7.48 -10.40
N ALA A 326 -5.30 7.09 -10.93
CA ALA A 326 -5.36 6.17 -12.09
C ALA A 326 -4.64 6.76 -13.30
N ALA A 327 -4.81 8.06 -13.58
CA ALA A 327 -4.13 8.75 -14.66
C ALA A 327 -2.60 8.77 -14.46
N PHE A 328 -2.13 8.91 -13.21
CA PHE A 328 -0.71 8.84 -12.87
C PHE A 328 -0.13 7.44 -13.17
N VAL A 329 -0.82 6.37 -12.75
CA VAL A 329 -0.37 5.00 -13.02
C VAL A 329 -0.33 4.72 -14.52
N ASP A 330 -1.39 5.09 -15.27
CA ASP A 330 -1.42 4.95 -16.73
C ASP A 330 -0.26 5.71 -17.41
N ALA A 331 0.05 6.94 -16.94
CA ALA A 331 1.18 7.70 -17.44
C ALA A 331 2.54 7.03 -17.15
N CYS A 332 2.70 6.38 -15.99
CA CYS A 332 3.90 5.58 -15.70
C CYS A 332 4.05 4.42 -16.71
N HIS A 333 2.97 3.68 -16.96
CA HIS A 333 2.96 2.57 -17.92
C HIS A 333 3.27 3.04 -19.34
N GLN A 334 2.70 4.18 -19.77
CA GLN A 334 3.03 4.79 -21.08
C GLN A 334 4.51 5.19 -21.20
N ALA A 335 5.14 5.55 -20.07
CA ALA A 335 6.56 5.87 -20.01
C ALA A 335 7.47 4.62 -19.91
N GLY A 336 6.88 3.43 -19.77
CA GLY A 336 7.60 2.17 -19.59
C GLY A 336 8.09 1.93 -18.16
N ILE A 337 7.43 2.52 -17.16
CA ILE A 337 7.75 2.44 -15.73
C ILE A 337 6.61 1.71 -15.00
N GLY A 338 6.94 0.69 -14.21
CA GLY A 338 5.99 0.01 -13.32
C GLY A 338 5.75 0.79 -12.03
N VAL A 339 4.62 0.51 -11.38
CA VAL A 339 4.23 1.12 -10.11
C VAL A 339 4.01 0.05 -9.05
N ILE A 340 4.75 0.12 -7.96
CA ILE A 340 4.60 -0.72 -6.77
C ILE A 340 4.00 0.15 -5.67
N LEU A 341 3.05 -0.40 -4.91
CA LEU A 341 2.51 0.26 -3.73
C LEU A 341 3.00 -0.41 -2.45
N ASP A 342 3.40 0.40 -1.51
CA ASP A 342 3.57 -0.03 -0.14
C ASP A 342 2.19 -0.22 0.52
N TRP A 343 1.87 -1.45 0.92
CA TRP A 343 0.57 -1.88 1.41
C TRP A 343 0.69 -2.43 2.84
N VAL A 344 -0.17 -1.95 3.74
CA VAL A 344 -0.06 -2.15 5.19
C VAL A 344 -1.20 -3.06 5.69
N PRO A 345 -1.08 -4.39 5.62
CA PRO A 345 -2.10 -5.33 6.10
C PRO A 345 -1.92 -5.77 7.55
N ALA A 346 -0.82 -5.41 8.20
CA ALA A 346 -0.49 -5.92 9.52
C ALA A 346 -1.28 -5.25 10.64
N HIS A 347 -1.51 -3.94 10.54
CA HIS A 347 -2.04 -3.13 11.62
C HIS A 347 -2.80 -1.89 11.11
N PHE A 348 -3.51 -1.20 12.03
CA PHE A 348 -4.22 0.04 11.76
C PHE A 348 -4.27 0.93 13.01
N PRO A 349 -4.40 2.28 12.87
CA PRO A 349 -4.36 3.21 13.98
C PRO A 349 -5.60 3.14 14.86
N THR A 350 -5.47 3.71 16.08
CA THR A 350 -6.50 3.69 17.13
C THR A 350 -7.51 4.82 17.05
N ASP A 351 -7.49 5.63 16.00
CA ASP A 351 -8.39 6.77 15.80
C ASP A 351 -9.86 6.37 15.94
N ALA A 352 -10.61 7.16 16.71
CA ALA A 352 -11.99 6.83 17.09
C ALA A 352 -12.96 6.67 15.90
N HIS A 353 -12.70 7.39 14.79
CA HIS A 353 -13.49 7.29 13.55
C HIS A 353 -13.11 6.10 12.67
N GLY A 354 -12.04 5.38 13.02
CA GLY A 354 -11.50 4.25 12.26
C GLY A 354 -12.11 2.91 12.62
N LEU A 355 -11.34 1.86 12.32
CA LEU A 355 -11.78 0.46 12.42
C LEU A 355 -11.83 -0.09 13.85
N GLY A 356 -11.06 0.49 14.78
CA GLY A 356 -10.97 0.01 16.16
C GLY A 356 -12.33 0.03 16.85
N ARG A 357 -12.71 -1.08 17.45
CA ARG A 357 -14.01 -1.24 18.12
C ARG A 357 -15.18 -0.80 17.25
N PHE A 358 -15.17 -1.16 15.97
CA PHE A 358 -16.04 -0.57 14.94
C PHE A 358 -17.52 -0.61 15.30
N ASP A 359 -18.02 -1.73 15.78
CA ASP A 359 -19.41 -1.92 16.21
C ASP A 359 -19.58 -1.99 17.75
N GLY A 360 -18.57 -1.52 18.49
CA GLY A 360 -18.49 -1.60 19.94
C GLY A 360 -17.72 -2.84 20.44
N THR A 361 -17.40 -3.76 19.55
CA THR A 361 -16.61 -4.97 19.84
C THR A 361 -15.28 -4.95 19.07
N ALA A 362 -14.35 -5.85 19.40
CA ALA A 362 -13.17 -6.11 18.59
C ALA A 362 -13.61 -6.81 17.28
N LEU A 363 -13.99 -6.02 16.27
CA LEU A 363 -14.53 -6.53 15.02
C LEU A 363 -13.46 -6.84 13.99
N TYR A 364 -12.58 -5.89 13.70
CA TYR A 364 -11.47 -6.01 12.76
C TYR A 364 -10.19 -6.48 13.44
N GLU A 365 -10.02 -6.18 14.72
CA GLU A 365 -8.85 -6.55 15.54
C GLU A 365 -9.10 -7.80 16.40
N TYR A 366 -8.03 -8.40 16.89
CA TYR A 366 -8.12 -9.40 17.96
C TYR A 366 -8.57 -8.75 19.28
N GLU A 367 -9.38 -9.46 20.06
CA GLU A 367 -9.94 -8.94 21.32
C GLU A 367 -8.89 -8.85 22.44
N HIS A 368 -8.01 -9.85 22.52
CA HIS A 368 -7.01 -9.90 23.59
C HIS A 368 -5.84 -8.95 23.25
N PRO A 369 -5.43 -8.04 24.18
CA PRO A 369 -4.37 -7.06 23.90
C PRO A 369 -3.03 -7.67 23.47
N PHE A 370 -2.69 -8.86 23.98
CA PHE A 370 -1.47 -9.56 23.58
C PHE A 370 -1.49 -10.12 22.14
N GLU A 371 -2.62 -10.13 21.50
CA GLU A 371 -2.76 -10.52 20.09
C GLU A 371 -3.19 -9.33 19.22
N GLY A 372 -3.95 -8.40 19.79
CA GLY A 372 -4.66 -7.34 19.07
C GLY A 372 -4.03 -5.96 19.10
N PHE A 373 -2.87 -5.77 19.76
CA PHE A 373 -2.28 -4.45 19.91
C PHE A 373 -0.75 -4.45 19.85
N HIS A 374 -0.19 -3.60 19.00
CA HIS A 374 1.25 -3.33 18.93
C HIS A 374 1.62 -2.18 19.86
N GLN A 375 2.43 -2.47 20.88
CA GLN A 375 2.85 -1.48 21.88
C GLN A 375 3.82 -0.43 21.30
N ASP A 376 4.69 -0.84 20.37
CA ASP A 376 5.72 0.03 19.79
C ASP A 376 5.13 1.06 18.81
N TRP A 377 4.01 0.72 18.15
CA TRP A 377 3.39 1.53 17.10
C TRP A 377 2.06 2.17 17.53
N ASP A 378 1.55 1.80 18.73
CA ASP A 378 0.24 2.24 19.24
C ASP A 378 -0.90 1.94 18.26
N THR A 379 -0.88 0.73 17.66
CA THR A 379 -1.81 0.29 16.61
C THR A 379 -2.49 -1.01 16.96
N TYR A 380 -3.71 -1.21 16.43
CA TYR A 380 -4.41 -2.50 16.47
C TYR A 380 -3.87 -3.47 15.42
N ILE A 381 -3.97 -4.77 15.71
CA ILE A 381 -3.58 -5.87 14.82
C ILE A 381 -4.83 -6.50 14.23
N TYR A 382 -4.89 -6.61 12.89
CA TYR A 382 -6.00 -7.24 12.20
C TYR A 382 -6.19 -8.71 12.59
N ASN A 383 -7.44 -9.10 12.88
CA ASN A 383 -7.81 -10.49 13.14
C ASN A 383 -7.99 -11.25 11.81
N LEU A 384 -6.88 -11.69 11.22
CA LEU A 384 -6.86 -12.42 9.96
C LEU A 384 -7.45 -13.83 10.07
N GLY A 385 -7.71 -14.32 11.28
CA GLY A 385 -8.44 -15.56 11.54
C GLY A 385 -9.95 -15.44 11.34
N ARG A 386 -10.49 -14.22 11.24
CA ARG A 386 -11.91 -13.98 10.93
C ARG A 386 -12.10 -13.91 9.43
N SER A 387 -12.99 -14.75 8.88
CA SER A 387 -13.20 -14.87 7.42
C SER A 387 -13.48 -13.53 6.75
N GLU A 388 -14.34 -12.70 7.35
CA GLU A 388 -14.71 -11.38 6.80
C GLU A 388 -13.52 -10.42 6.76
N VAL A 389 -12.64 -10.44 7.78
CA VAL A 389 -11.42 -9.61 7.83
C VAL A 389 -10.38 -10.12 6.85
N HIS A 390 -10.20 -11.44 6.75
CA HIS A 390 -9.36 -12.09 5.75
C HIS A 390 -9.78 -11.67 4.33
N GLY A 391 -11.10 -11.80 4.03
CA GLY A 391 -11.65 -11.39 2.74
C GLY A 391 -11.56 -9.90 2.46
N PHE A 392 -11.73 -9.05 3.49
CA PHE A 392 -11.56 -7.60 3.41
C PHE A 392 -10.14 -7.22 2.98
N MET A 393 -9.13 -7.82 3.60
CA MET A 393 -7.72 -7.59 3.25
C MET A 393 -7.38 -8.10 1.85
N LEU A 394 -7.84 -9.29 1.50
CA LEU A 394 -7.63 -9.85 0.16
C LEU A 394 -8.27 -8.97 -0.92
N ALA A 395 -9.49 -8.49 -0.67
CA ALA A 395 -10.20 -7.59 -1.58
C ALA A 395 -9.48 -6.24 -1.73
N SER A 396 -8.85 -5.72 -0.65
CA SER A 396 -8.03 -4.51 -0.72
C SER A 396 -6.81 -4.70 -1.63
N ALA A 397 -6.06 -5.77 -1.46
CA ALA A 397 -4.92 -6.08 -2.34
C ALA A 397 -5.33 -6.17 -3.82
N LEU A 398 -6.40 -6.91 -4.11
CA LEU A 398 -6.93 -7.05 -5.47
C LEU A 398 -7.48 -5.74 -6.04
N HIS A 399 -8.06 -4.89 -5.19
CA HIS A 399 -8.55 -3.58 -5.62
C HIS A 399 -7.42 -2.73 -6.20
N TRP A 400 -6.28 -2.60 -5.53
CA TRP A 400 -5.14 -1.86 -6.04
C TRP A 400 -4.58 -2.46 -7.34
N LEU A 401 -4.44 -3.78 -7.39
CA LEU A 401 -3.89 -4.48 -8.55
C LEU A 401 -4.81 -4.47 -9.78
N ARG A 402 -6.14 -4.45 -9.59
CA ARG A 402 -7.12 -4.60 -10.68
C ARG A 402 -7.79 -3.30 -11.08
N THR A 403 -8.07 -2.43 -10.09
CA THR A 403 -8.77 -1.16 -10.35
C THR A 403 -7.79 -0.07 -10.74
N TYR A 404 -6.63 -0.03 -10.08
CA TYR A 404 -5.59 0.97 -10.35
C TYR A 404 -4.42 0.43 -11.16
N HIS A 405 -4.46 -0.83 -11.59
CA HIS A 405 -3.44 -1.49 -12.42
C HIS A 405 -2.02 -1.44 -11.87
N VAL A 406 -1.83 -1.25 -10.54
CA VAL A 406 -0.49 -1.26 -9.98
C VAL A 406 0.20 -2.60 -10.23
N ASP A 407 1.51 -2.59 -10.37
CA ASP A 407 2.30 -3.73 -10.82
C ASP A 407 2.75 -4.63 -9.69
N GLY A 408 2.63 -4.15 -8.46
CA GLY A 408 2.96 -4.94 -7.30
C GLY A 408 2.60 -4.26 -5.99
N LEU A 409 2.67 -5.06 -4.93
CA LEU A 409 2.50 -4.62 -3.55
C LEU A 409 3.77 -4.96 -2.77
N ARG A 410 4.34 -3.99 -2.08
CA ARG A 410 5.28 -4.25 -0.99
C ARG A 410 4.47 -4.40 0.28
N VAL A 411 4.56 -5.55 0.92
CA VAL A 411 3.81 -5.88 2.13
C VAL A 411 4.63 -5.48 3.34
N ASP A 412 4.13 -4.48 4.05
CA ASP A 412 4.75 -3.90 5.23
C ASP A 412 4.74 -4.86 6.42
N ALA A 413 5.83 -4.86 7.20
CA ALA A 413 5.93 -5.50 8.51
C ALA A 413 5.54 -6.98 8.55
N VAL A 414 5.90 -7.78 7.54
CA VAL A 414 5.56 -9.21 7.46
C VAL A 414 6.07 -9.98 8.68
N ALA A 415 7.22 -9.62 9.24
CA ALA A 415 7.74 -10.24 10.46
C ALA A 415 6.75 -10.14 11.64
N SER A 416 6.07 -8.99 11.78
CA SER A 416 5.05 -8.79 12.82
C SER A 416 3.79 -9.64 12.60
N MET A 417 3.52 -10.02 11.36
CA MET A 417 2.41 -10.90 11.01
C MET A 417 2.74 -12.37 11.29
N LEU A 418 4.00 -12.78 11.10
CA LEU A 418 4.43 -14.17 11.25
C LEU A 418 4.53 -14.63 12.71
N TYR A 419 4.85 -13.71 13.63
CA TYR A 419 5.20 -14.05 14.99
C TYR A 419 4.33 -13.32 16.03
N ARG A 420 3.69 -14.09 16.91
CA ARG A 420 2.86 -13.59 18.01
C ARG A 420 3.67 -12.89 19.11
N ASP A 421 4.96 -13.23 19.23
CA ASP A 421 5.92 -12.63 20.18
C ASP A 421 6.73 -11.47 19.59
N TYR A 422 6.39 -11.00 18.37
CA TYR A 422 7.09 -9.87 17.75
C TYR A 422 7.06 -8.62 18.63
N SER A 423 8.25 -8.08 18.93
CA SER A 423 8.45 -6.91 19.83
C SER A 423 7.83 -7.04 21.23
N ARG A 424 7.65 -8.26 21.73
CA ARG A 424 7.04 -8.53 23.04
C ARG A 424 8.02 -9.18 23.99
N LYS A 425 7.85 -8.89 25.28
CA LYS A 425 8.59 -9.57 26.35
C LYS A 425 7.98 -10.94 26.63
N GLU A 426 8.77 -11.77 27.30
CA GLU A 426 8.28 -13.05 27.82
C GLU A 426 7.06 -12.83 28.73
N GLY A 427 5.97 -13.58 28.45
CA GLY A 427 4.70 -13.44 29.17
C GLY A 427 3.75 -12.36 28.66
N GLU A 428 4.12 -11.58 27.62
CA GLU A 428 3.28 -10.53 27.01
C GLU A 428 2.69 -10.96 25.64
N TRP A 429 2.68 -12.25 25.34
CA TRP A 429 2.10 -12.82 24.13
C TRP A 429 1.39 -14.14 24.41
N LEU A 430 0.50 -14.56 23.52
CA LEU A 430 -0.25 -15.82 23.61
C LEU A 430 0.27 -16.81 22.56
N PRO A 431 0.56 -18.06 22.98
CA PRO A 431 0.97 -19.10 22.02
C PRO A 431 -0.19 -19.45 21.07
N ASN A 432 0.16 -19.96 19.89
CA ASN A 432 -0.81 -20.52 18.96
C ASN A 432 -1.40 -21.82 19.50
N ARG A 433 -2.39 -22.40 18.78
CA ARG A 433 -3.07 -23.65 19.16
C ARG A 433 -2.17 -24.88 19.33
N HIS A 434 -0.91 -24.80 18.90
CA HIS A 434 0.10 -25.86 19.04
C HIS A 434 1.16 -25.51 20.09
N GLY A 435 1.03 -24.37 20.78
CA GLY A 435 1.99 -23.91 21.78
C GLY A 435 3.17 -23.15 21.21
N GLY A 436 3.23 -22.91 19.90
CA GLY A 436 4.28 -22.15 19.21
C GLY A 436 4.01 -20.64 19.18
N ARG A 437 5.00 -19.91 18.68
CA ARG A 437 4.95 -18.45 18.55
C ARG A 437 4.45 -17.95 17.18
N GLU A 438 4.34 -18.85 16.22
CA GLU A 438 3.91 -18.52 14.86
C GLU A 438 2.43 -18.13 14.86
N ASN A 439 2.06 -17.07 14.14
CA ASN A 439 0.69 -16.66 13.90
C ASN A 439 0.14 -17.44 12.69
N LEU A 440 -0.48 -18.57 12.96
CA LEU A 440 -0.93 -19.51 11.93
C LEU A 440 -2.00 -18.89 11.02
N GLU A 441 -2.86 -18.04 11.56
CA GLU A 441 -3.93 -17.36 10.84
C GLU A 441 -3.38 -16.35 9.84
N ALA A 442 -2.35 -15.59 10.23
CA ALA A 442 -1.68 -14.64 9.35
C ALA A 442 -0.84 -15.37 8.27
N ILE A 443 -0.19 -16.48 8.62
CA ILE A 443 0.54 -17.32 7.65
C ILE A 443 -0.42 -17.87 6.59
N ASP A 444 -1.58 -18.37 7.00
CA ASP A 444 -2.62 -18.86 6.09
C ASP A 444 -3.13 -17.75 5.17
N PHE A 445 -3.34 -16.55 5.71
CA PHE A 445 -3.68 -15.37 4.92
C PHE A 445 -2.60 -15.05 3.87
N LEU A 446 -1.32 -15.03 4.25
CA LEU A 446 -0.22 -14.72 3.32
C LEU A 446 -0.10 -15.75 2.20
N HIS A 447 -0.28 -17.05 2.52
CA HIS A 447 -0.36 -18.10 1.51
C HIS A 447 -1.51 -17.84 0.52
N HIS A 448 -2.71 -17.56 1.04
CA HIS A 448 -3.89 -17.31 0.21
C HIS A 448 -3.73 -16.06 -0.64
N LEU A 449 -3.23 -14.96 -0.06
CA LEU A 449 -2.93 -13.71 -0.78
C LEU A 449 -2.02 -13.98 -1.99
N ASN A 450 -0.89 -14.62 -1.78
CA ASN A 450 0.10 -14.87 -2.82
C ASN A 450 -0.43 -15.79 -3.92
N GLN A 451 -1.20 -16.83 -3.55
CA GLN A 451 -1.84 -17.73 -4.52
C GLN A 451 -2.89 -17.01 -5.37
N VAL A 452 -3.72 -16.19 -4.74
CA VAL A 452 -4.78 -15.44 -5.44
C VAL A 452 -4.18 -14.39 -6.36
N VAL A 453 -3.20 -13.61 -5.89
CA VAL A 453 -2.51 -12.62 -6.73
C VAL A 453 -1.85 -13.29 -7.94
N ALA A 454 -1.14 -14.39 -7.74
CA ALA A 454 -0.51 -15.13 -8.83
C ALA A 454 -1.51 -15.64 -9.88
N SER A 455 -2.71 -16.08 -9.44
CA SER A 455 -3.74 -16.64 -10.35
C SER A 455 -4.57 -15.56 -11.04
N GLU A 456 -4.88 -14.45 -10.36
CA GLU A 456 -5.86 -13.47 -10.84
C GLU A 456 -5.24 -12.20 -11.44
N THR A 457 -3.97 -11.92 -11.09
CA THR A 457 -3.19 -10.79 -11.61
C THR A 457 -1.79 -11.27 -12.05
N PRO A 458 -1.71 -12.12 -13.10
CA PRO A 458 -0.44 -12.72 -13.51
C PRO A 458 0.65 -11.68 -13.77
N GLY A 459 1.83 -11.94 -13.22
CA GLY A 459 2.99 -11.06 -13.32
C GLY A 459 3.02 -9.93 -12.31
N ALA A 460 1.98 -9.71 -11.49
CA ALA A 460 2.06 -8.75 -10.39
C ALA A 460 3.05 -9.24 -9.31
N LEU A 461 3.82 -8.30 -8.75
CA LEU A 461 4.77 -8.57 -7.67
C LEU A 461 4.07 -8.53 -6.31
N VAL A 462 4.46 -9.45 -5.42
CA VAL A 462 4.18 -9.33 -3.98
C VAL A 462 5.51 -9.44 -3.26
N ILE A 463 5.96 -8.35 -2.65
CA ILE A 463 7.29 -8.18 -2.08
C ILE A 463 7.16 -8.16 -0.57
N ALA A 464 7.91 -9.00 0.15
CA ALA A 464 7.87 -9.02 1.61
C ALA A 464 8.93 -8.11 2.22
N GLU A 465 8.51 -7.21 3.11
CA GLU A 465 9.42 -6.67 4.12
C GLU A 465 9.43 -7.64 5.32
N GLU A 466 10.41 -8.53 5.33
CA GLU A 466 10.56 -9.55 6.36
C GLU A 466 12.02 -9.56 6.86
N SER A 467 12.22 -9.19 8.13
CA SER A 467 13.53 -8.96 8.72
C SER A 467 14.07 -10.14 9.53
N THR A 468 13.30 -11.23 9.66
CA THR A 468 13.70 -12.40 10.45
C THR A 468 14.35 -13.49 9.57
N ALA A 469 14.74 -14.59 10.21
CA ALA A 469 15.27 -15.77 9.53
C ALA A 469 14.17 -16.76 9.08
N TRP A 470 12.94 -16.30 8.82
CA TRP A 470 11.88 -17.17 8.30
C TRP A 470 12.30 -17.77 6.96
N PRO A 471 12.28 -19.11 6.81
CA PRO A 471 12.78 -19.75 5.60
C PRO A 471 11.74 -19.78 4.49
N GLY A 472 12.17 -19.60 3.23
CA GLY A 472 11.31 -19.78 2.06
C GLY A 472 10.23 -18.72 1.90
N VAL A 473 10.50 -17.47 2.27
CA VAL A 473 9.57 -16.34 2.07
C VAL A 473 9.18 -16.22 0.60
N SER A 474 10.16 -16.28 -0.30
CA SER A 474 9.94 -16.19 -1.75
C SER A 474 9.82 -17.55 -2.46
N ARG A 475 9.78 -18.65 -1.69
CA ARG A 475 9.52 -19.98 -2.26
C ARG A 475 8.02 -20.16 -2.53
N PRO A 476 7.62 -20.84 -3.63
CA PRO A 476 6.22 -21.13 -3.91
C PRO A 476 5.51 -21.84 -2.75
N VAL A 477 4.23 -21.53 -2.54
CA VAL A 477 3.40 -22.15 -1.48
C VAL A 477 3.34 -23.67 -1.66
N ALA A 478 3.26 -24.17 -2.89
CA ALA A 478 3.26 -25.60 -3.20
C ALA A 478 4.56 -26.33 -2.78
N GLU A 479 5.64 -25.59 -2.55
CA GLU A 479 6.94 -26.10 -2.09
C GLU A 479 7.18 -25.80 -0.59
N GLY A 480 6.14 -25.34 0.10
CA GLY A 480 6.19 -25.05 1.55
C GLY A 480 6.76 -23.66 1.89
N GLY A 481 6.80 -22.74 0.95
CA GLY A 481 7.15 -21.34 1.18
C GLY A 481 5.93 -20.44 1.38
N LEU A 482 6.15 -19.14 1.64
CA LEU A 482 5.08 -18.15 1.78
C LEU A 482 4.51 -17.67 0.43
N GLY A 483 5.23 -17.85 -0.67
CA GLY A 483 4.76 -17.52 -2.02
C GLY A 483 4.98 -16.08 -2.48
N PHE A 484 5.72 -15.27 -1.74
CA PHE A 484 6.10 -13.92 -2.19
C PHE A 484 6.97 -14.00 -3.46
N SER A 485 6.89 -12.99 -4.30
CA SER A 485 7.78 -12.89 -5.46
C SER A 485 9.22 -12.54 -5.07
N HIS A 486 9.37 -11.62 -4.13
CA HIS A 486 10.66 -11.15 -3.63
C HIS A 486 10.61 -10.88 -2.12
N LYS A 487 11.80 -10.77 -1.53
CA LYS A 487 12.01 -10.37 -0.14
C LYS A 487 13.07 -9.28 -0.07
N TRP A 488 12.89 -8.25 0.75
CA TRP A 488 13.95 -7.30 1.08
C TRP A 488 15.09 -7.99 1.83
N ASN A 489 16.33 -7.75 1.42
CA ASN A 489 17.52 -8.30 2.09
C ASN A 489 18.00 -7.35 3.19
N MET A 490 17.32 -7.38 4.33
CA MET A 490 17.65 -6.53 5.48
C MET A 490 19.03 -6.87 6.07
N GLY A 491 19.47 -8.15 6.01
CA GLY A 491 20.79 -8.57 6.45
C GLY A 491 21.90 -7.92 5.62
N TRP A 492 21.78 -7.97 4.29
CA TRP A 492 22.72 -7.28 3.40
C TRP A 492 22.76 -5.76 3.65
N MET A 493 21.61 -5.15 3.84
CA MET A 493 21.50 -3.72 4.13
C MET A 493 22.26 -3.36 5.41
N HIS A 494 22.01 -4.07 6.51
CA HIS A 494 22.69 -3.82 7.78
C HIS A 494 24.20 -4.02 7.70
N ASP A 495 24.65 -5.16 7.15
CA ASP A 495 26.06 -5.50 7.07
C ASP A 495 26.85 -4.54 6.16
N SER A 496 26.27 -4.20 5.00
CA SER A 496 26.91 -3.31 4.04
C SER A 496 27.00 -1.86 4.54
N LEU A 497 25.94 -1.35 5.21
CA LEU A 497 25.96 -0.02 5.82
C LEU A 497 26.88 0.05 7.03
N ALA A 498 26.95 -1.00 7.86
CA ALA A 498 27.90 -1.07 8.96
C ALA A 498 29.36 -1.04 8.43
N TYR A 499 29.64 -1.85 7.41
CA TYR A 499 30.98 -1.90 6.81
C TYR A 499 31.39 -0.57 6.17
N ILE A 500 30.51 0.04 5.35
CA ILE A 500 30.86 1.29 4.65
C ILE A 500 31.01 2.46 5.63
N GLY A 501 30.30 2.44 6.76
CA GLY A 501 30.41 3.42 7.83
C GLY A 501 31.74 3.36 8.62
N GLU A 502 32.47 2.25 8.55
CA GLU A 502 33.77 2.12 9.18
C GLU A 502 34.82 3.01 8.51
N ASP A 503 35.71 3.60 9.32
CA ASP A 503 36.88 4.27 8.79
C ASP A 503 37.67 3.31 7.90
N PRO A 504 38.10 3.70 6.67
CA PRO A 504 38.83 2.83 5.75
C PRO A 504 40.05 2.14 6.36
N LEU A 505 40.70 2.72 7.38
CA LEU A 505 41.79 2.11 8.11
C LEU A 505 41.39 0.85 8.89
N HIS A 506 40.12 0.77 9.30
CA HIS A 506 39.60 -0.33 10.10
C HIS A 506 38.86 -1.38 9.28
N ARG A 507 38.47 -1.10 8.04
CA ARG A 507 37.70 -2.01 7.16
C ARG A 507 38.34 -3.40 7.01
N ARG A 508 39.63 -3.48 7.04
CA ARG A 508 40.38 -4.77 6.99
C ARG A 508 40.00 -5.73 8.13
N TYR A 509 39.55 -5.22 9.27
CA TYR A 509 39.12 -6.03 10.42
C TYR A 509 37.66 -6.46 10.31
N HIS A 510 36.90 -5.85 9.42
CA HIS A 510 35.46 -6.09 9.19
C HIS A 510 35.16 -6.73 7.84
N HIS A 511 36.18 -7.22 7.16
CA HIS A 511 36.12 -7.73 5.79
C HIS A 511 35.01 -8.78 5.58
N HIS A 512 34.79 -9.64 6.56
CA HIS A 512 33.77 -10.68 6.51
C HIS A 512 32.32 -10.13 6.43
N GLN A 513 32.02 -8.89 6.84
CA GLN A 513 30.68 -8.33 6.78
C GLN A 513 30.15 -8.26 5.36
N LEU A 514 30.98 -7.90 4.37
CA LEU A 514 30.55 -7.88 2.98
C LEU A 514 30.48 -9.27 2.32
N THR A 515 31.30 -10.24 2.79
CA THR A 515 31.29 -11.58 2.21
C THR A 515 30.24 -12.49 2.81
N PHE A 516 29.81 -12.23 4.05
CA PHE A 516 28.81 -13.03 4.76
C PHE A 516 27.46 -13.06 4.03
N GLY A 517 26.99 -11.93 3.50
CA GLY A 517 25.73 -11.82 2.78
C GLY A 517 25.60 -12.78 1.59
N LEU A 518 26.74 -13.13 0.96
CA LEU A 518 26.75 -14.05 -0.18
C LEU A 518 26.57 -15.52 0.20
N LEU A 519 26.72 -15.89 1.46
CA LEU A 519 26.43 -17.25 1.93
C LEU A 519 24.93 -17.59 1.81
N TYR A 520 24.05 -16.58 1.89
CA TYR A 520 22.61 -16.75 1.79
C TYR A 520 21.95 -16.01 0.63
N ALA A 521 22.72 -15.27 -0.18
CA ALA A 521 22.20 -14.43 -1.27
C ALA A 521 21.29 -15.17 -2.28
N PHE A 522 21.39 -16.50 -2.35
CA PHE A 522 20.62 -17.35 -3.27
C PHE A 522 19.56 -18.21 -2.57
N SER A 523 19.28 -17.94 -1.29
CA SER A 523 18.23 -18.66 -0.53
C SER A 523 16.84 -18.14 -0.80
N GLU A 524 16.74 -16.88 -1.25
CA GLU A 524 15.51 -16.15 -1.57
C GLU A 524 15.70 -15.31 -2.83
N HIS A 525 14.62 -14.83 -3.42
CA HIS A 525 14.66 -13.80 -4.45
C HIS A 525 14.77 -12.42 -3.78
N PHE A 526 15.99 -11.94 -3.61
CA PHE A 526 16.24 -10.73 -2.85
C PHE A 526 16.14 -9.44 -3.66
N ILE A 527 15.59 -8.41 -3.02
CA ILE A 527 15.79 -7.00 -3.36
C ILE A 527 16.77 -6.42 -2.33
N LEU A 528 17.78 -5.69 -2.78
CA LEU A 528 18.73 -4.98 -1.94
C LEU A 528 18.14 -3.60 -1.61
N PRO A 529 17.63 -3.34 -0.39
CA PRO A 529 16.97 -2.09 -0.07
C PRO A 529 17.95 -1.07 0.52
N ILE A 530 17.95 0.13 0.01
CA ILE A 530 18.32 1.35 0.73
C ILE A 530 17.07 2.20 0.76
N SER A 531 16.22 1.92 1.74
CA SER A 531 14.87 2.46 1.86
C SER A 531 14.79 3.74 2.67
N HIS A 532 13.59 4.29 2.82
CA HIS A 532 13.31 5.46 3.66
C HIS A 532 13.75 5.26 5.11
N ASP A 533 13.61 4.04 5.66
CA ASP A 533 13.98 3.73 7.05
C ASP A 533 15.45 3.95 7.36
N GLU A 534 16.32 3.88 6.34
CA GLU A 534 17.75 4.01 6.54
C GLU A 534 18.23 5.46 6.62
N VAL A 535 17.38 6.43 6.29
CA VAL A 535 17.78 7.84 6.14
C VAL A 535 16.92 8.81 6.95
N VAL A 536 16.39 8.33 8.08
CA VAL A 536 15.45 9.06 8.95
C VAL A 536 15.72 8.75 10.44
N HIS A 537 15.16 9.52 11.34
CA HIS A 537 15.16 9.31 12.80
C HIS A 537 16.56 9.22 13.45
N GLY A 538 17.48 10.09 13.06
CA GLY A 538 18.82 10.13 13.61
C GLY A 538 19.77 9.08 13.07
N LYS A 539 19.36 8.37 12.01
CA LYS A 539 20.21 7.40 11.31
C LYS A 539 21.16 8.04 10.28
N HIS A 540 21.09 9.35 10.10
CA HIS A 540 21.80 10.15 9.09
C HIS A 540 21.39 9.87 7.64
N SER A 541 21.63 10.83 6.73
CA SER A 541 21.48 10.58 5.29
C SER A 541 22.49 9.55 4.79
N LEU A 542 22.24 8.93 3.63
CA LEU A 542 23.19 7.95 3.07
C LEU A 542 24.58 8.55 2.85
N LEU A 543 24.67 9.80 2.38
CA LEU A 543 25.96 10.51 2.23
C LEU A 543 26.63 10.77 3.59
N ASP A 544 25.84 11.15 4.61
CA ASP A 544 26.41 11.50 5.91
C ASP A 544 26.92 10.30 6.70
N LYS A 545 26.39 9.09 6.43
CA LYS A 545 26.94 7.82 6.96
C LYS A 545 28.36 7.52 6.47
N MET A 546 28.77 8.12 5.33
CA MET A 546 30.10 7.87 4.75
C MET A 546 31.18 8.54 5.60
N PRO A 547 32.27 7.84 5.96
CA PRO A 547 33.35 8.40 6.76
C PRO A 547 34.27 9.32 5.96
N GLY A 548 35.04 10.11 6.68
CA GLY A 548 36.11 10.95 6.10
C GLY A 548 35.68 12.38 5.77
N ASP A 549 36.55 13.06 5.02
CA ASP A 549 36.30 14.40 4.53
C ASP A 549 35.25 14.43 3.40
N ARG A 550 34.92 15.61 2.90
CA ARG A 550 33.92 15.79 1.85
C ARG A 550 34.22 14.94 0.61
N TRP A 551 35.47 14.93 0.13
CA TRP A 551 35.85 14.13 -1.03
C TRP A 551 35.65 12.62 -0.76
N GLN A 552 36.12 12.16 0.41
CA GLN A 552 35.99 10.76 0.82
C GLN A 552 34.53 10.33 0.97
N LYS A 553 33.66 11.18 1.52
CA LYS A 553 32.22 10.91 1.62
C LYS A 553 31.60 10.64 0.24
N PHE A 554 31.84 11.51 -0.74
CA PHE A 554 31.33 11.31 -2.10
C PHE A 554 31.97 10.11 -2.81
N ALA A 555 33.26 9.86 -2.61
CA ALA A 555 33.95 8.70 -3.16
C ALA A 555 33.39 7.39 -2.57
N ASN A 556 33.19 7.32 -1.25
CA ASN A 556 32.53 6.19 -0.59
C ASN A 556 31.10 5.97 -1.08
N LEU A 557 30.32 7.05 -1.28
CA LEU A 557 28.96 6.92 -1.79
C LEU A 557 28.95 6.37 -3.22
N ARG A 558 29.82 6.86 -4.11
CA ARG A 558 29.96 6.32 -5.47
C ARG A 558 30.39 4.85 -5.46
N LEU A 559 31.35 4.50 -4.61
CA LEU A 559 31.80 3.12 -4.41
C LEU A 559 30.64 2.24 -3.93
N TYR A 560 29.89 2.66 -2.89
CA TYR A 560 28.80 1.91 -2.29
C TYR A 560 27.67 1.64 -3.30
N LEU A 561 27.24 2.65 -4.05
CA LEU A 561 26.23 2.49 -5.09
C LEU A 561 26.71 1.55 -6.20
N SER A 562 27.96 1.65 -6.63
CA SER A 562 28.54 0.75 -7.64
C SER A 562 28.67 -0.70 -7.12
N PHE A 563 29.01 -0.88 -5.84
CA PHE A 563 28.99 -2.17 -5.16
C PHE A 563 27.58 -2.77 -5.15
N MET A 564 26.56 -1.98 -4.74
CA MET A 564 25.16 -2.41 -4.72
C MET A 564 24.68 -2.87 -6.09
N TRP A 565 24.96 -2.10 -7.17
CA TRP A 565 24.49 -2.45 -8.52
C TRP A 565 25.18 -3.68 -9.13
N SER A 566 26.41 -4.00 -8.72
CA SER A 566 27.13 -5.19 -9.17
C SER A 566 26.87 -6.43 -8.32
N HIS A 567 26.33 -6.26 -7.08
CA HIS A 567 26.00 -7.37 -6.19
C HIS A 567 24.74 -8.13 -6.68
N PRO A 568 24.64 -9.47 -6.48
CA PRO A 568 23.40 -10.21 -6.74
C PRO A 568 22.19 -9.65 -5.98
N GLY A 569 21.03 -9.61 -6.63
CA GLY A 569 19.78 -9.10 -6.08
C GLY A 569 19.25 -7.90 -6.86
N LYS A 570 17.93 -7.68 -6.81
CA LYS A 570 17.26 -6.51 -7.40
C LYS A 570 17.61 -5.26 -6.59
N LYS A 571 17.34 -4.08 -7.10
CA LYS A 571 17.80 -2.80 -6.52
C LYS A 571 16.61 -1.96 -6.06
N LEU A 572 16.71 -1.39 -4.85
CA LEU A 572 15.79 -0.36 -4.37
C LEU A 572 16.57 0.79 -3.75
N LEU A 573 16.29 2.00 -4.18
CA LEU A 573 16.92 3.22 -3.69
C LEU A 573 15.87 4.27 -3.37
N PHE A 574 15.90 4.77 -2.14
CA PHE A 574 15.01 5.83 -1.68
C PHE A 574 15.40 7.18 -2.28
N MET A 575 14.40 8.00 -2.59
CA MET A 575 14.53 9.36 -3.14
C MET A 575 15.51 10.23 -2.33
N GLY A 576 16.35 11.00 -3.04
CA GLY A 576 17.40 11.83 -2.46
C GLY A 576 18.75 11.12 -2.25
N CYS A 577 18.77 9.80 -2.20
CA CYS A 577 20.02 9.01 -2.13
C CYS A 577 20.78 9.05 -3.46
N GLU A 578 20.08 9.15 -4.59
CA GLU A 578 20.64 9.12 -5.94
C GLU A 578 21.46 10.37 -6.29
N PHE A 579 21.35 11.44 -5.52
CA PHE A 579 22.22 12.61 -5.63
C PHE A 579 22.95 12.96 -4.33
N GLY A 580 22.87 12.08 -3.33
CA GLY A 580 23.59 12.22 -2.07
C GLY A 580 23.15 13.44 -1.24
N GLN A 581 21.86 13.53 -0.92
CA GLN A 581 21.34 14.58 -0.05
C GLN A 581 22.10 14.59 1.30
N TRP A 582 22.45 15.78 1.82
CA TRP A 582 23.15 15.91 3.10
C TRP A 582 22.29 15.66 4.32
N ARG A 583 21.07 16.19 4.31
CA ARG A 583 20.14 16.05 5.44
C ARG A 583 19.41 14.72 5.36
N GLU A 584 19.02 14.21 6.53
CA GLU A 584 18.02 13.15 6.60
C GLU A 584 16.75 13.55 5.85
N TRP A 585 16.01 12.57 5.42
CA TRP A 585 14.69 12.82 4.83
C TRP A 585 13.76 13.49 5.85
N ASN A 586 13.04 14.49 5.39
CA ASN A 586 11.99 15.19 6.14
C ASN A 586 10.70 15.16 5.32
N HIS A 587 9.67 14.48 5.84
CA HIS A 587 8.38 14.33 5.18
C HIS A 587 7.58 15.64 5.04
N ASP A 588 7.88 16.68 5.87
CA ASP A 588 7.23 17.99 5.82
C ASP A 588 7.85 18.94 4.78
N GLY A 589 8.99 18.57 4.21
CA GLY A 589 9.71 19.36 3.23
C GLY A 589 9.96 18.63 1.94
N GLU A 590 10.37 19.35 0.91
CA GLU A 590 10.85 18.72 -0.32
C GLU A 590 12.32 18.30 -0.22
N LEU A 591 12.77 17.46 -1.17
CA LEU A 591 14.19 17.13 -1.33
C LEU A 591 15.04 18.37 -1.62
N ASP A 592 16.31 18.32 -1.24
CA ASP A 592 17.28 19.43 -1.41
C ASP A 592 17.72 19.57 -2.89
N TRP A 593 16.78 19.75 -3.82
CA TRP A 593 17.03 19.84 -5.27
C TRP A 593 18.10 20.85 -5.69
N TYR A 594 18.32 21.90 -4.89
CA TYR A 594 19.36 22.90 -5.12
C TYR A 594 20.77 22.31 -5.10
N LEU A 595 20.97 21.14 -4.47
CA LEU A 595 22.26 20.43 -4.38
C LEU A 595 22.76 20.00 -5.76
N LEU A 596 21.89 19.73 -6.70
CA LEU A 596 22.26 19.37 -8.08
C LEU A 596 23.01 20.48 -8.85
N ARG A 597 23.12 21.68 -8.27
CA ARG A 597 23.99 22.74 -8.80
C ARG A 597 25.48 22.51 -8.51
N TYR A 598 25.79 21.57 -7.61
CA TYR A 598 27.14 21.26 -7.22
C TYR A 598 27.62 19.99 -7.94
N PRO A 599 28.84 20.01 -8.54
CA PRO A 599 29.32 18.92 -9.37
C PRO A 599 29.31 17.55 -8.70
N GLU A 600 29.60 17.48 -7.40
CA GLU A 600 29.66 16.23 -6.67
C GLU A 600 28.29 15.54 -6.57
N HIS A 601 27.24 16.28 -6.32
CA HIS A 601 25.86 15.80 -6.26
C HIS A 601 25.35 15.39 -7.65
N GLN A 602 25.62 16.21 -8.66
CA GLN A 602 25.31 15.88 -10.05
C GLN A 602 26.07 14.62 -10.49
N GLY A 603 27.35 14.49 -10.10
CA GLY A 603 28.18 13.32 -10.42
C GLY A 603 27.67 12.02 -9.81
N VAL A 604 27.09 12.04 -8.59
CA VAL A 604 26.43 10.88 -8.02
C VAL A 604 25.16 10.50 -8.81
N GLN A 605 24.37 11.50 -9.19
CA GLN A 605 23.17 11.28 -9.99
C GLN A 605 23.50 10.69 -11.38
N ASP A 606 24.53 11.23 -12.04
CA ASP A 606 25.01 10.72 -13.33
C ASP A 606 25.54 9.28 -13.21
N LEU A 607 26.19 8.95 -12.09
CA LEU A 607 26.64 7.59 -11.80
C LEU A 607 25.46 6.64 -11.66
N VAL A 608 24.42 7.01 -10.91
CA VAL A 608 23.21 6.17 -10.75
C VAL A 608 22.55 5.93 -12.11
N ALA A 609 22.45 6.96 -12.95
CA ALA A 609 21.94 6.79 -14.31
C ALA A 609 22.79 5.84 -15.16
N ALA A 610 24.13 5.92 -15.05
CA ALA A 610 25.04 5.00 -15.74
C ALA A 610 24.92 3.57 -15.22
N LEU A 611 24.84 3.38 -13.90
CA LEU A 611 24.64 2.07 -13.26
C LEU A 611 23.32 1.42 -13.68
N ASN A 612 22.21 2.17 -13.67
CA ASN A 612 20.91 1.68 -14.11
C ASN A 612 20.92 1.27 -15.60
N ARG A 613 21.62 2.03 -16.43
CA ARG A 613 21.78 1.69 -17.87
C ARG A 613 22.52 0.35 -18.02
N LEU A 614 23.67 0.22 -17.38
CA LEU A 614 24.44 -1.03 -17.41
C LEU A 614 23.63 -2.20 -16.84
N TYR A 615 22.91 -1.99 -15.75
CA TYR A 615 22.07 -3.01 -15.13
C TYR A 615 20.97 -3.52 -16.08
N ARG A 616 20.32 -2.64 -16.84
CA ARG A 616 19.31 -3.04 -17.82
C ARG A 616 19.89 -3.68 -19.08
N ASP A 617 21.07 -3.19 -19.53
CA ASP A 617 21.64 -3.58 -20.82
C ASP A 617 22.49 -4.85 -20.72
N LEU A 618 22.93 -5.24 -19.52
CA LEU A 618 23.83 -6.38 -19.29
C LEU A 618 23.13 -7.48 -18.49
N PRO A 619 22.65 -8.55 -19.16
CA PRO A 619 22.00 -9.67 -18.48
C PRO A 619 22.83 -10.30 -17.35
N ALA A 620 24.16 -10.24 -17.44
CA ALA A 620 25.05 -10.71 -16.40
C ALA A 620 24.78 -10.05 -15.01
N LEU A 621 24.23 -8.84 -14.97
CA LEU A 621 23.95 -8.12 -13.73
C LEU A 621 22.60 -8.48 -13.08
N HIS A 622 21.66 -9.11 -13.82
CA HIS A 622 20.30 -9.31 -13.29
C HIS A 622 19.67 -10.67 -13.61
N ALA A 623 20.06 -11.34 -14.71
CA ALA A 623 19.31 -12.49 -15.21
C ALA A 623 19.39 -13.73 -14.29
N ARG A 624 20.41 -13.82 -13.44
CA ARG A 624 20.64 -14.91 -12.50
C ARG A 624 20.89 -14.44 -11.07
N ASP A 625 20.16 -13.42 -10.65
CA ASP A 625 20.32 -12.85 -9.30
C ASP A 625 19.97 -13.85 -8.18
N GLY A 626 19.02 -14.74 -8.40
CA GLY A 626 18.63 -15.78 -7.45
C GLY A 626 19.37 -17.11 -7.61
N GLU A 627 20.42 -17.19 -8.46
CA GLU A 627 21.13 -18.43 -8.76
C GLU A 627 22.63 -18.31 -8.41
N ALA A 628 23.17 -19.30 -7.71
CA ALA A 628 24.60 -19.34 -7.41
C ALA A 628 25.47 -19.33 -8.67
N LEU A 629 24.97 -19.88 -9.79
CA LEU A 629 25.65 -19.84 -11.09
C LEU A 629 25.78 -18.44 -11.70
N GLY A 630 25.08 -17.46 -11.18
CA GLY A 630 25.19 -16.05 -11.58
C GLY A 630 26.35 -15.28 -10.96
N PHE A 631 27.11 -15.90 -10.05
CA PHE A 631 28.15 -15.24 -9.27
C PHE A 631 29.39 -16.15 -9.07
N GLU A 632 30.58 -15.57 -9.18
CA GLU A 632 31.85 -16.26 -8.90
C GLU A 632 32.83 -15.31 -8.20
N TRP A 633 33.30 -15.68 -7.02
CA TRP A 633 34.38 -14.97 -6.33
C TRP A 633 35.70 -15.11 -7.06
N LEU A 634 36.38 -14.01 -7.31
CA LEU A 634 37.79 -13.99 -7.68
C LEU A 634 38.65 -13.60 -6.49
N ILE A 635 38.30 -12.55 -5.77
CA ILE A 635 38.97 -12.04 -4.59
C ILE A 635 37.91 -11.76 -3.52
N GLY A 636 37.85 -12.63 -2.52
CA GLY A 636 36.96 -12.47 -1.35
C GLY A 636 37.74 -12.40 -0.04
N ASP A 637 39.09 -12.46 -0.07
CA ASP A 637 39.94 -12.65 1.10
C ASP A 637 41.12 -11.65 1.21
N ASP A 638 41.21 -10.65 0.31
CA ASP A 638 42.26 -9.61 0.40
C ASP A 638 41.91 -8.54 1.46
N GLN A 639 41.94 -8.97 2.71
CA GLN A 639 41.70 -8.10 3.87
C GLN A 639 42.71 -6.98 4.00
N ALA A 640 43.96 -7.28 3.64
CA ALA A 640 45.09 -6.33 3.78
C ALA A 640 44.91 -5.07 2.93
N ASN A 641 44.31 -5.23 1.76
CA ASN A 641 44.06 -4.14 0.83
C ASN A 641 42.59 -3.69 0.83
N SER A 642 41.68 -4.41 1.51
CA SER A 642 40.22 -4.22 1.45
C SER A 642 39.71 -4.15 -0.01
N VAL A 643 40.21 -5.11 -0.83
CA VAL A 643 39.79 -5.25 -2.23
C VAL A 643 38.94 -6.49 -2.39
N TYR A 644 37.86 -6.33 -3.16
CA TYR A 644 36.96 -7.42 -3.54
C TYR A 644 36.83 -7.47 -5.05
N ALA A 645 36.75 -8.68 -5.61
CA ALA A 645 36.52 -8.87 -7.03
C ALA A 645 35.67 -10.13 -7.27
N TRP A 646 34.73 -10.03 -8.20
CA TRP A 646 33.91 -11.15 -8.61
C TRP A 646 33.50 -11.06 -10.07
N LEU A 647 33.03 -12.19 -10.58
CA LEU A 647 32.38 -12.27 -11.88
C LEU A 647 30.86 -12.37 -11.71
N ARG A 648 30.15 -11.72 -12.60
CA ARG A 648 28.72 -11.92 -12.80
C ARG A 648 28.50 -12.64 -14.13
N HIS A 649 27.54 -13.58 -14.14
CA HIS A 649 27.30 -14.45 -15.28
C HIS A 649 25.83 -14.47 -15.71
N ALA A 650 25.60 -14.57 -17.02
CA ALA A 650 24.33 -14.94 -17.60
C ALA A 650 24.53 -15.96 -18.72
N ALA A 651 23.50 -16.77 -19.01
CA ALA A 651 23.61 -17.79 -20.05
C ALA A 651 23.77 -17.17 -21.43
N GLY A 652 24.82 -17.56 -22.14
CA GLY A 652 25.08 -17.08 -23.51
C GLY A 652 25.66 -15.66 -23.61
N GLU A 653 25.94 -15.01 -22.47
CA GLU A 653 26.46 -13.65 -22.42
C GLU A 653 27.91 -13.63 -21.89
N PRO A 654 28.73 -12.64 -22.27
CA PRO A 654 30.03 -12.44 -21.68
C PRO A 654 29.92 -12.14 -20.19
N SER A 655 30.88 -12.70 -19.41
CA SER A 655 30.97 -12.43 -17.97
C SER A 655 31.32 -10.96 -17.70
N LEU A 656 30.78 -10.38 -16.65
CA LEU A 656 31.14 -9.06 -16.16
C LEU A 656 32.08 -9.20 -14.96
N LEU A 657 33.23 -8.54 -14.98
CA LEU A 657 34.14 -8.40 -13.86
C LEU A 657 33.79 -7.13 -13.08
N ALA A 658 33.59 -7.26 -11.77
CA ALA A 658 33.46 -6.16 -10.83
C ALA A 658 34.62 -6.15 -9.86
N VAL A 659 35.28 -5.02 -9.69
CA VAL A 659 36.41 -4.83 -8.78
C VAL A 659 36.19 -3.61 -7.91
N HIS A 660 36.34 -3.75 -6.60
CA HIS A 660 36.10 -2.73 -5.60
C HIS A 660 37.32 -2.50 -4.71
N ASN A 661 37.77 -1.27 -4.62
CA ASN A 661 38.82 -0.84 -3.68
C ASN A 661 38.17 0.02 -2.59
N PHE A 662 38.05 -0.54 -1.39
CA PHE A 662 37.42 0.14 -0.25
C PHE A 662 38.43 0.99 0.58
N THR A 663 39.59 1.32 0.01
CA THR A 663 40.58 2.20 0.66
C THR A 663 40.83 3.48 -0.13
N PRO A 664 41.24 4.58 0.52
CA PRO A 664 41.61 5.80 -0.17
C PRO A 664 42.97 5.74 -0.86
N VAL A 665 43.58 4.53 -0.92
CA VAL A 665 44.89 4.30 -1.54
C VAL A 665 44.68 3.72 -2.94
N PRO A 666 45.11 4.40 -4.01
CA PRO A 666 45.06 3.84 -5.36
C PRO A 666 45.99 2.64 -5.45
N ARG A 667 45.59 1.60 -6.20
CA ARG A 667 46.42 0.38 -6.37
C ARG A 667 46.87 0.30 -7.82
N GLN A 668 48.17 0.53 -8.07
CA GLN A 668 48.73 0.46 -9.41
C GLN A 668 49.14 -0.97 -9.75
N GLY A 669 48.86 -1.38 -11.00
CA GLY A 669 49.23 -2.68 -11.50
C GLY A 669 48.68 -3.87 -10.70
N TYR A 670 47.47 -3.72 -10.13
CA TYR A 670 46.83 -4.76 -9.33
C TYR A 670 46.35 -5.91 -10.24
N ARG A 671 46.89 -7.11 -10.00
CA ARG A 671 46.64 -8.27 -10.86
C ARG A 671 45.35 -8.96 -10.49
N ILE A 672 44.48 -9.20 -11.48
CA ILE A 672 43.20 -9.90 -11.30
C ILE A 672 43.05 -10.97 -12.36
N GLY A 673 42.78 -12.22 -11.93
CA GLY A 673 42.51 -13.33 -12.82
C GLY A 673 41.24 -13.13 -13.62
N VAL A 674 41.26 -13.54 -14.90
CA VAL A 674 40.06 -13.48 -15.76
C VAL A 674 39.88 -14.78 -16.55
N PRO A 675 38.61 -15.18 -16.86
CA PRO A 675 38.34 -16.50 -17.46
C PRO A 675 38.78 -16.61 -18.92
N GLN A 676 38.96 -15.50 -19.62
CA GLN A 676 39.37 -15.50 -21.04
C GLN A 676 40.48 -14.47 -21.31
N GLY A 677 41.34 -14.81 -22.25
CA GLY A 677 42.35 -13.92 -22.78
C GLY A 677 41.81 -12.90 -23.77
N GLY A 678 42.64 -11.90 -24.10
CA GLY A 678 42.28 -10.85 -25.05
C GLY A 678 42.04 -9.51 -24.38
N ASP A 679 41.39 -8.64 -25.07
CA ASP A 679 41.10 -7.28 -24.60
C ASP A 679 39.82 -7.24 -23.74
N TRP A 680 39.83 -6.35 -22.75
CA TRP A 680 38.69 -6.08 -21.86
C TRP A 680 38.37 -4.58 -21.86
N ASP A 681 37.11 -4.23 -22.07
CA ASP A 681 36.68 -2.85 -22.04
C ASP A 681 36.23 -2.46 -20.61
N VAL A 682 36.78 -1.35 -20.11
CA VAL A 682 36.31 -0.73 -18.85
C VAL A 682 35.03 -0.01 -19.14
N LEU A 683 33.90 -0.59 -18.70
CA LEU A 683 32.53 -0.06 -18.91
C LEU A 683 32.22 1.08 -17.96
N LEU A 684 32.75 0.99 -16.74
CA LEU A 684 32.54 2.00 -15.69
C LEU A 684 33.78 2.07 -14.78
N ASN A 685 34.15 3.31 -14.49
CA ASN A 685 35.06 3.66 -13.39
C ASN A 685 34.31 4.67 -12.52
N SER A 686 33.96 4.31 -11.29
CA SER A 686 33.17 5.18 -10.40
C SER A 686 33.90 6.44 -9.95
N ASP A 687 35.25 6.50 -10.12
CA ASP A 687 36.07 7.68 -9.85
C ASP A 687 36.40 8.50 -11.12
N ALA A 688 35.71 8.23 -12.23
CA ALA A 688 35.86 9.02 -13.45
C ALA A 688 35.41 10.49 -13.23
N GLN A 689 36.05 11.40 -13.96
CA GLN A 689 35.73 12.82 -13.91
C GLN A 689 34.25 13.11 -14.28
N ALA A 690 33.66 12.27 -15.15
CA ALA A 690 32.25 12.34 -15.50
C ALA A 690 31.31 12.21 -14.29
N PHE A 691 31.76 11.56 -13.22
CA PHE A 691 31.03 11.40 -11.96
C PHE A 691 31.61 12.27 -10.83
N ALA A 692 32.29 13.37 -11.19
CA ALA A 692 33.01 14.24 -10.27
C ALA A 692 34.06 13.50 -9.40
N GLY A 693 34.62 12.43 -9.92
CA GLY A 693 35.73 11.69 -9.32
C GLY A 693 37.10 12.33 -9.64
N SER A 694 38.16 11.76 -9.10
CA SER A 694 39.53 12.23 -9.33
C SER A 694 40.08 11.90 -10.74
N GLY A 695 39.45 10.97 -11.44
CA GLY A 695 39.89 10.46 -12.74
C GLY A 695 40.99 9.39 -12.63
N SER A 696 41.21 8.87 -11.42
CA SER A 696 42.18 7.79 -11.17
C SER A 696 41.65 6.44 -11.64
N GLY A 697 42.58 5.49 -11.88
CA GLY A 697 42.28 4.10 -12.23
C GLY A 697 42.21 3.82 -13.73
N SER A 698 42.11 2.56 -14.08
CA SER A 698 42.08 2.09 -15.48
C SER A 698 40.87 2.62 -16.21
N GLN A 699 41.04 2.96 -17.47
CA GLN A 699 40.02 3.48 -18.39
C GLN A 699 40.20 2.90 -19.80
N GLY A 700 39.16 2.89 -20.59
CA GLY A 700 39.21 2.41 -21.96
C GLY A 700 39.41 0.90 -22.06
N ARG A 701 40.46 0.46 -22.72
CA ARG A 701 40.72 -0.97 -22.99
C ARG A 701 41.96 -1.44 -22.30
N VAL A 702 41.93 -2.66 -21.70
CA VAL A 702 43.05 -3.31 -21.04
C VAL A 702 43.18 -4.71 -21.62
N SER A 703 44.41 -5.06 -22.02
CA SER A 703 44.73 -6.39 -22.56
C SER A 703 45.14 -7.36 -21.44
N SER A 704 44.70 -8.61 -21.55
CA SER A 704 45.11 -9.65 -20.60
C SER A 704 46.49 -10.18 -20.89
N GLU A 705 47.11 -10.73 -19.86
CA GLU A 705 48.39 -11.45 -19.92
C GLU A 705 48.16 -12.93 -19.66
N SER A 706 48.94 -13.80 -20.33
CA SER A 706 49.01 -15.25 -20.07
C SER A 706 49.78 -15.54 -18.77
N CYS A 707 49.32 -14.91 -17.70
CA CYS A 707 49.87 -15.07 -16.34
C CYS A 707 48.71 -15.39 -15.40
N GLY A 708 48.68 -16.60 -14.86
CA GLY A 708 47.57 -17.08 -14.01
C GLY A 708 47.49 -16.31 -12.69
N ALA A 709 46.23 -16.02 -12.26
CA ALA A 709 45.92 -15.43 -10.96
C ALA A 709 44.52 -15.87 -10.52
N HIS A 710 44.29 -15.99 -9.22
CA HIS A 710 42.98 -16.27 -8.61
C HIS A 710 42.22 -17.45 -9.26
N GLY A 711 42.97 -18.55 -9.54
CA GLY A 711 42.43 -19.76 -10.19
C GLY A 711 42.15 -19.64 -11.69
N GLN A 712 42.41 -18.49 -12.30
CA GLN A 712 42.24 -18.24 -13.75
C GLN A 712 43.59 -18.33 -14.49
N ALA A 713 43.58 -18.79 -15.75
CA ALA A 713 44.81 -18.92 -16.56
C ALA A 713 45.33 -17.59 -17.14
N GLN A 714 44.44 -16.61 -17.23
CA GLN A 714 44.71 -15.27 -17.74
C GLN A 714 44.51 -14.23 -16.63
N SER A 715 45.12 -13.06 -16.75
CA SER A 715 44.90 -11.97 -15.80
C SER A 715 45.03 -10.61 -16.45
N LEU A 716 44.41 -9.62 -15.83
CA LEU A 716 44.52 -8.20 -16.14
C LEU A 716 45.43 -7.51 -15.10
N LEU A 717 46.21 -6.55 -15.53
CA LEU A 717 46.86 -5.57 -14.64
C LEU A 717 46.02 -4.29 -14.65
N LEU A 718 45.41 -3.98 -13.52
CA LEU A 718 44.49 -2.84 -13.39
C LEU A 718 45.06 -1.81 -12.42
N ASP A 719 44.90 -0.55 -12.74
CA ASP A 719 45.03 0.52 -11.76
C ASP A 719 43.68 0.74 -11.10
N LEU A 720 43.57 0.39 -9.82
CA LEU A 720 42.34 0.52 -9.06
C LEU A 720 42.21 1.94 -8.49
N PRO A 721 41.09 2.62 -8.73
CA PRO A 721 40.87 3.97 -8.17
C PRO A 721 40.75 3.92 -6.63
N PRO A 722 41.09 5.01 -5.93
CA PRO A 722 40.90 5.10 -4.50
C PRO A 722 39.38 5.19 -4.19
N LEU A 723 38.89 4.44 -3.22
CA LEU A 723 37.46 4.39 -2.85
C LEU A 723 36.58 4.27 -4.11
N GLY A 724 36.87 3.30 -4.96
CA GLY A 724 36.19 3.19 -6.25
C GLY A 724 36.03 1.80 -6.80
N THR A 725 35.21 1.70 -7.82
CA THR A 725 34.80 0.48 -8.52
C THR A 725 35.19 0.54 -9.99
N LEU A 726 35.65 -0.57 -10.53
CA LEU A 726 35.75 -0.82 -11.97
C LEU A 726 34.78 -1.93 -12.38
N LEU A 727 34.02 -1.71 -13.45
CA LEU A 727 33.23 -2.75 -14.13
C LEU A 727 33.84 -2.98 -15.52
N LEU A 728 34.18 -4.24 -15.84
CA LEU A 728 34.79 -4.60 -17.10
C LEU A 728 34.09 -5.80 -17.75
N ARG A 729 34.17 -5.87 -19.06
CA ARG A 729 33.79 -7.07 -19.81
C ARG A 729 34.78 -7.35 -20.94
N PRO A 730 34.87 -8.59 -21.45
CA PRO A 730 35.61 -8.89 -22.64
C PRO A 730 35.17 -7.99 -23.80
N ALA A 731 36.12 -7.45 -24.54
CA ALA A 731 35.86 -6.72 -25.77
C ALA A 731 35.26 -7.67 -26.80
N GLY A 732 34.21 -7.27 -27.47
CA GLY A 732 33.50 -8.06 -28.48
C GLY A 732 34.31 -8.20 -29.78
#